data_9d5088e1597eb828416bfad9dc114420
#
_entry.id   9d5088e1597eb828416bfad9dc114420
#
_cell.length_a   1.000
_cell.length_b   1.000
_cell.length_c   1.000
_cell.angle_alpha   90.00
_cell.angle_beta   90.00
_cell.angle_gamma   90.00
#
_symmetry.space_group_name_H-M   'P 1'
#
loop_
_entity.id
_entity.type
_entity.pdbx_description
1 polymer ?
#
loop_
_entity_poly.entity_id
_entity_poly.type
_entity_poly.pdbx_seq_one_letter_code
_entity_poly.pdbx_strand_id
1 'polypeptide(L)'
;MTPIHYPETRRGDVVDTLFGEKIADPYRWLENDVRSDPEVAAWVERENKATRGYLDMLPQRARFAQRIRALMDYERFGIPTKAGRRYFYTRNTGLQNQAQLFVREGLHGKPRLLIDPNAWARDAATALDAWKPSDDGKYLLYSVQDGGSDWRILRVLDVAGGKPLADEIRWAKFTDLAWVGDEGFLYSRFPEPGAGETFQARNYDQAVYFHRLGTPQTDDQLVYATPDHPERGHGATVTQDGRLAVITSSTGTDARYELHTIDLSRRSRDGWKARPLVSGFEHDWKLVDGMGQQLWFVTNWQAPRYRLVAIDLGARNPEWRELVRQSDETLQQGTIIGSQLVLQYLKDASSQALVFGLDGRTARAISLNGIGTAAGFAGKPGDPETFYAFTSFNRPQTIYRMNLASGESEPFASPKLSFDPREYDIDQRFYASKDGTHVPMFIVRKKSIAAAGKPVPTLLYGYGGFDIALTPGFSAIRMAWLEAGGAFALANLRGGGEYGRAWHDAGRLANKQNVFDDFIAAGEFLIAGGITPRGGLAIQGGSNGGLLVGAVVNQRPDLFAAANAQVGVMDMLRFDRFTAGRYWVDDYGYPDREKDFRILRAYSPYHNIRPGTDYPAILVTTADTDDRVVPGHSFKYAAALQAAPLGLRPRLIRIETRAGHGSGKPTDKAIEEGADILAFLAQWTGLKVE
;
A
#
# COMPACT_ATOMS: atom_id res chain seq x y z
N MET A 1 -33.57 -5.85 -17.06
CA MET A 1 -33.26 -4.82 -16.02
C MET A 1 -33.76 -3.48 -16.55
N THR A 2 -34.37 -2.66 -15.68
CA THR A 2 -34.78 -1.30 -16.04
C THR A 2 -33.52 -0.49 -16.38
N PRO A 3 -33.54 0.35 -17.42
CA PRO A 3 -32.44 1.24 -17.74
C PRO A 3 -32.08 2.10 -16.52
N ILE A 4 -30.80 2.23 -16.21
CA ILE A 4 -30.31 3.08 -15.11
C ILE A 4 -30.34 4.52 -15.62
N HIS A 5 -31.02 5.39 -14.90
CA HIS A 5 -30.95 6.83 -15.13
C HIS A 5 -29.81 7.41 -14.31
N TYR A 6 -28.73 7.77 -14.98
CA TYR A 6 -27.61 8.46 -14.34
C TYR A 6 -27.97 9.92 -14.06
N PRO A 7 -27.47 10.50 -12.97
CA PRO A 7 -27.59 11.94 -12.75
C PRO A 7 -26.95 12.71 -13.91
N GLU A 8 -27.62 13.78 -14.34
CA GLU A 8 -27.05 14.66 -15.35
C GLU A 8 -25.80 15.34 -14.79
N THR A 9 -24.68 15.22 -15.51
CA THR A 9 -23.41 15.85 -15.17
C THR A 9 -23.11 16.97 -16.15
N ARG A 10 -22.96 18.19 -15.64
CA ARG A 10 -22.67 19.40 -16.45
C ARG A 10 -21.38 19.19 -17.26
N ARG A 11 -21.42 19.49 -18.53
CA ARG A 11 -20.26 19.52 -19.41
C ARG A 11 -19.75 20.95 -19.54
N GLY A 12 -18.45 21.16 -19.25
CA GLY A 12 -17.76 22.41 -19.56
C GLY A 12 -17.10 22.38 -20.94
N ASP A 13 -16.53 23.48 -21.31
CA ASP A 13 -15.85 23.70 -22.60
C ASP A 13 -14.31 23.79 -22.47
N VAL A 14 -13.77 23.31 -21.36
CA VAL A 14 -12.32 23.32 -21.11
C VAL A 14 -11.60 22.45 -22.13
N VAL A 15 -10.60 23.03 -22.79
CA VAL A 15 -9.73 22.35 -23.76
C VAL A 15 -8.29 22.74 -23.48
N ASP A 16 -7.44 21.79 -23.15
CA ASP A 16 -6.00 21.98 -23.09
C ASP A 16 -5.37 21.77 -24.48
N THR A 17 -4.32 22.53 -24.79
CA THR A 17 -3.51 22.27 -25.98
C THR A 17 -2.13 21.78 -25.52
N LEU A 18 -1.84 20.52 -25.77
CA LEU A 18 -0.60 19.87 -25.36
C LEU A 18 0.09 19.31 -26.62
N PHE A 19 1.29 19.77 -26.91
CA PHE A 19 2.11 19.32 -28.06
C PHE A 19 1.34 19.28 -29.39
N GLY A 20 0.52 20.31 -29.63
CA GLY A 20 -0.29 20.45 -30.85
C GLY A 20 -1.62 19.67 -30.86
N GLU A 21 -1.90 18.83 -29.84
CA GLU A 21 -3.16 18.11 -29.67
C GLU A 21 -4.12 18.91 -28.78
N LYS A 22 -5.38 19.05 -29.22
CA LYS A 22 -6.46 19.64 -28.41
C LYS A 22 -7.12 18.55 -27.58
N ILE A 23 -7.03 18.66 -26.27
CA ILE A 23 -7.55 17.71 -25.29
C ILE A 23 -8.75 18.32 -24.59
N ALA A 24 -9.94 17.85 -24.92
CA ALA A 24 -11.15 18.28 -24.23
C ALA A 24 -11.25 17.64 -22.84
N ASP A 25 -11.58 18.47 -21.85
CA ASP A 25 -11.80 18.04 -20.45
C ASP A 25 -13.11 18.62 -19.89
N PRO A 26 -14.25 18.12 -20.40
CA PRO A 26 -15.56 18.71 -20.08
C PRO A 26 -15.97 18.54 -18.63
N TYR A 27 -15.27 17.72 -17.86
CA TYR A 27 -15.55 17.45 -16.45
C TYR A 27 -14.44 18.00 -15.52
N ARG A 28 -13.60 18.94 -15.98
CA ARG A 28 -12.53 19.57 -15.21
C ARG A 28 -12.98 20.09 -13.86
N TRP A 29 -14.17 20.62 -13.77
CA TRP A 29 -14.74 21.16 -12.54
C TRP A 29 -14.90 20.11 -11.42
N LEU A 30 -15.00 18.83 -11.76
CA LEU A 30 -15.02 17.72 -10.78
C LEU A 30 -13.66 17.47 -10.10
N GLU A 31 -12.61 18.19 -10.50
CA GLU A 31 -11.33 18.18 -9.79
C GLU A 31 -11.35 19.03 -8.52
N ASN A 32 -12.32 19.93 -8.39
CA ASN A 32 -12.44 20.79 -7.20
C ASN A 32 -12.73 19.96 -5.94
N ASP A 33 -12.27 20.49 -4.80
CA ASP A 33 -12.44 19.82 -3.52
C ASP A 33 -13.92 19.77 -3.11
N VAL A 34 -14.44 18.57 -2.91
CA VAL A 34 -15.82 18.30 -2.50
C VAL A 34 -16.22 19.02 -1.20
N ARG A 35 -15.26 19.37 -0.34
CA ARG A 35 -15.51 20.05 0.94
C ARG A 35 -15.68 21.57 0.79
N SER A 36 -15.16 22.13 -0.28
CA SER A 36 -15.20 23.57 -0.53
C SER A 36 -16.08 23.96 -1.74
N ASP A 37 -16.34 23.01 -2.65
CA ASP A 37 -17.17 23.26 -3.83
C ASP A 37 -18.56 22.60 -3.68
N PRO A 38 -19.63 23.42 -3.48
CA PRO A 38 -20.98 22.90 -3.30
C PRO A 38 -21.56 22.22 -4.55
N GLU A 39 -21.09 22.55 -5.76
CA GLU A 39 -21.52 21.89 -6.99
C GLU A 39 -20.97 20.46 -7.04
N VAL A 40 -19.70 20.26 -6.69
CA VAL A 40 -19.08 18.93 -6.58
C VAL A 40 -19.75 18.13 -5.48
N ALA A 41 -20.00 18.72 -4.30
CA ALA A 41 -20.68 18.05 -3.19
C ALA A 41 -22.09 17.57 -3.60
N ALA A 42 -22.85 18.41 -4.27
CA ALA A 42 -24.19 18.04 -4.76
C ALA A 42 -24.14 16.96 -5.85
N TRP A 43 -23.11 16.95 -6.70
CA TRP A 43 -22.90 15.87 -7.68
C TRP A 43 -22.61 14.54 -6.98
N VAL A 44 -21.73 14.54 -5.97
CA VAL A 44 -21.40 13.36 -5.15
C VAL A 44 -22.65 12.77 -4.49
N GLU A 45 -23.52 13.60 -3.92
CA GLU A 45 -24.79 13.14 -3.32
C GLU A 45 -25.72 12.48 -4.36
N ARG A 46 -25.86 13.07 -5.54
CA ARG A 46 -26.70 12.51 -6.62
C ARG A 46 -26.16 11.17 -7.11
N GLU A 47 -24.85 11.07 -7.33
CA GLU A 47 -24.21 9.83 -7.77
C GLU A 47 -24.32 8.72 -6.72
N ASN A 48 -24.05 9.02 -5.45
CA ASN A 48 -24.22 8.07 -4.36
C ASN A 48 -25.68 7.60 -4.23
N LYS A 49 -26.66 8.50 -4.40
CA LYS A 49 -28.08 8.14 -4.37
C LYS A 49 -28.44 7.17 -5.51
N ALA A 50 -27.99 7.43 -6.73
CA ALA A 50 -28.23 6.56 -7.88
C ALA A 50 -27.54 5.18 -7.69
N THR A 51 -26.30 5.18 -7.26
CA THR A 51 -25.53 3.95 -7.00
C THR A 51 -26.15 3.14 -5.88
N ARG A 52 -26.54 3.77 -4.76
CA ARG A 52 -27.20 3.11 -3.64
C ARG A 52 -28.53 2.50 -4.07
N GLY A 53 -29.34 3.24 -4.83
CA GLY A 53 -30.61 2.74 -5.36
C GLY A 53 -30.45 1.45 -6.21
N TYR A 54 -29.34 1.32 -6.94
CA TYR A 54 -29.04 0.10 -7.68
C TYR A 54 -28.52 -1.02 -6.78
N LEU A 55 -27.53 -0.74 -5.91
CA LEU A 55 -26.87 -1.76 -5.08
C LEU A 55 -27.83 -2.37 -4.05
N ASP A 56 -28.75 -1.58 -3.50
CA ASP A 56 -29.74 -2.06 -2.50
C ASP A 56 -30.76 -3.03 -3.10
N MET A 57 -30.96 -3.01 -4.44
CA MET A 57 -31.80 -3.98 -5.12
C MET A 57 -31.13 -5.36 -5.35
N LEU A 58 -29.80 -5.46 -5.12
CA LEU A 58 -29.06 -6.69 -5.34
C LEU A 58 -29.27 -7.67 -4.15
N PRO A 59 -29.92 -8.82 -4.37
CA PRO A 59 -30.27 -9.74 -3.27
C PRO A 59 -29.03 -10.33 -2.58
N GLN A 60 -27.91 -10.40 -3.28
CA GLN A 60 -26.64 -10.96 -2.76
C GLN A 60 -25.97 -10.02 -1.75
N ARG A 61 -26.28 -8.73 -1.76
CA ARG A 61 -25.60 -7.69 -0.95
C ARG A 61 -25.69 -7.98 0.55
N ALA A 62 -26.90 -8.22 1.06
CA ALA A 62 -27.09 -8.51 2.47
C ALA A 62 -26.38 -9.80 2.93
N ARG A 63 -26.36 -10.81 2.06
CA ARG A 63 -25.65 -12.07 2.33
C ARG A 63 -24.14 -11.86 2.39
N PHE A 64 -23.56 -11.13 1.46
CA PHE A 64 -22.14 -10.77 1.51
C PHE A 64 -21.80 -9.93 2.74
N ALA A 65 -22.61 -8.92 3.10
CA ALA A 65 -22.39 -8.12 4.30
C ALA A 65 -22.37 -8.99 5.57
N GLN A 66 -23.36 -9.87 5.71
CA GLN A 66 -23.43 -10.81 6.84
C GLN A 66 -22.21 -11.75 6.87
N ARG A 67 -21.83 -12.29 5.69
CA ARG A 67 -20.72 -13.27 5.64
C ARG A 67 -19.37 -12.61 5.86
N ILE A 68 -19.10 -11.45 5.26
CA ILE A 68 -17.86 -10.67 5.50
C ILE A 68 -17.76 -10.33 6.99
N ARG A 69 -18.84 -9.87 7.62
CA ARG A 69 -18.88 -9.58 9.06
C ARG A 69 -18.48 -10.80 9.89
N ALA A 70 -19.05 -11.96 9.60
CA ALA A 70 -18.71 -13.20 10.29
C ALA A 70 -17.26 -13.65 10.05
N LEU A 71 -16.74 -13.44 8.84
CA LEU A 71 -15.34 -13.74 8.48
C LEU A 71 -14.34 -12.76 9.06
N MET A 72 -14.77 -11.55 9.43
CA MET A 72 -13.94 -10.55 10.11
C MET A 72 -14.00 -10.66 11.64
N ASP A 73 -14.98 -11.38 12.17
CA ASP A 73 -15.19 -11.52 13.62
C ASP A 73 -14.27 -12.59 14.23
N TYR A 74 -12.98 -12.27 14.26
CA TYR A 74 -11.96 -13.04 14.96
C TYR A 74 -10.92 -12.08 15.55
N GLU A 75 -10.28 -12.54 16.64
CA GLU A 75 -9.25 -11.76 17.30
C GLU A 75 -8.00 -11.61 16.44
N ARG A 76 -7.55 -10.37 16.23
CA ARG A 76 -6.36 -10.03 15.44
C ARG A 76 -5.32 -9.36 16.31
N PHE A 77 -4.07 -9.78 16.16
CA PHE A 77 -2.92 -9.21 16.83
C PHE A 77 -1.95 -8.61 15.80
N GLY A 78 -1.37 -7.45 16.12
CA GLY A 78 -0.18 -6.97 15.46
C GLY A 78 1.07 -7.65 16.01
N ILE A 79 2.17 -7.54 15.25
CA ILE A 79 3.47 -8.09 15.66
C ILE A 79 3.96 -7.32 16.91
N PRO A 80 4.32 -8.01 18.01
CA PRO A 80 4.84 -7.35 19.18
C PRO A 80 6.18 -6.64 18.94
N THR A 81 6.28 -5.41 19.40
CA THR A 81 7.53 -4.65 19.44
C THR A 81 8.05 -4.59 20.86
N LYS A 82 9.28 -5.04 21.08
CA LYS A 82 9.93 -5.01 22.39
C LYS A 82 10.70 -3.70 22.55
N ALA A 83 10.52 -3.05 23.68
CA ALA A 83 11.32 -1.87 24.09
C ALA A 83 11.58 -1.95 25.60
N GLY A 84 12.85 -1.99 26.00
CA GLY A 84 13.23 -2.31 27.35
C GLY A 84 12.68 -3.65 27.81
N ARG A 85 11.88 -3.64 28.88
CA ARG A 85 11.19 -4.83 29.42
C ARG A 85 9.76 -4.98 28.93
N ARG A 86 9.28 -4.08 28.06
CA ARG A 86 7.90 -3.96 27.63
C ARG A 86 7.70 -4.52 26.23
N TYR A 87 6.49 -5.08 25.99
CA TYR A 87 6.02 -5.50 24.69
C TYR A 87 4.77 -4.70 24.32
N PHE A 88 4.86 -4.02 23.19
CA PHE A 88 3.78 -3.21 22.61
C PHE A 88 3.17 -3.95 21.42
N TYR A 89 1.87 -3.98 21.31
CA TYR A 89 1.18 -4.64 20.21
C TYR A 89 -0.23 -4.11 20.02
N THR A 90 -0.69 -4.13 18.80
CA THR A 90 -2.10 -3.84 18.49
C THR A 90 -2.94 -5.09 18.66
N ARG A 91 -4.21 -4.88 19.02
CA ARG A 91 -5.21 -5.93 19.16
C ARG A 91 -6.57 -5.42 18.72
N ASN A 92 -7.29 -6.24 17.96
CA ASN A 92 -8.70 -6.05 17.64
C ASN A 92 -9.43 -7.32 18.02
N THR A 93 -10.50 -7.22 18.81
CA THR A 93 -11.24 -8.38 19.33
C THR A 93 -12.18 -9.02 18.30
N GLY A 94 -12.30 -8.43 17.11
CA GLY A 94 -13.11 -8.92 15.99
C GLY A 94 -13.69 -7.76 15.19
N LEU A 95 -14.81 -7.21 15.62
CA LEU A 95 -15.57 -6.18 14.88
C LEU A 95 -15.36 -4.76 15.37
N GLN A 96 -14.36 -4.50 16.21
CA GLN A 96 -13.98 -3.11 16.54
C GLN A 96 -13.59 -2.37 15.27
N ASN A 97 -14.05 -1.12 15.13
CA ASN A 97 -13.75 -0.31 13.95
C ASN A 97 -12.26 -0.01 13.80
N GLN A 98 -11.56 0.19 14.93
CA GLN A 98 -10.11 0.42 14.97
C GLN A 98 -9.45 -0.56 15.94
N ALA A 99 -8.20 -0.97 15.61
CA ALA A 99 -7.39 -1.75 16.54
C ALA A 99 -6.92 -0.87 17.71
N GLN A 100 -6.88 -1.46 18.89
CA GLN A 100 -6.38 -0.84 20.11
C GLN A 100 -4.90 -1.15 20.32
N LEU A 101 -4.12 -0.27 20.94
CA LEU A 101 -2.73 -0.49 21.29
C LEU A 101 -2.58 -0.84 22.76
N PHE A 102 -1.89 -1.94 23.02
CA PHE A 102 -1.62 -2.47 24.35
C PHE A 102 -0.13 -2.50 24.67
N VAL A 103 0.18 -2.49 25.96
CA VAL A 103 1.51 -2.76 26.51
C VAL A 103 1.44 -3.81 27.62
N ARG A 104 2.50 -4.60 27.80
CA ARG A 104 2.70 -5.47 28.94
C ARG A 104 4.15 -5.55 29.36
N GLU A 105 4.40 -5.76 30.66
CA GLU A 105 5.73 -5.97 31.21
C GLU A 105 6.12 -7.45 31.04
N GLY A 106 7.16 -7.73 30.26
CA GLY A 106 7.54 -9.11 29.90
C GLY A 106 6.49 -9.85 29.07
N LEU A 107 6.80 -11.06 28.66
CA LEU A 107 5.92 -11.88 27.79
C LEU A 107 4.63 -12.31 28.47
N HIS A 108 4.64 -12.48 29.78
CA HIS A 108 3.51 -13.02 30.56
C HIS A 108 2.82 -11.97 31.43
N GLY A 109 3.26 -10.71 31.36
CA GLY A 109 2.65 -9.62 32.09
C GLY A 109 1.20 -9.37 31.68
N LYS A 110 0.40 -8.82 32.60
CA LYS A 110 -0.99 -8.46 32.31
C LYS A 110 -1.04 -7.34 31.26
N PRO A 111 -1.80 -7.52 30.16
CA PRO A 111 -1.98 -6.48 29.16
C PRO A 111 -2.64 -5.24 29.75
N ARG A 112 -2.14 -4.06 29.39
CA ARG A 112 -2.73 -2.75 29.70
C ARG A 112 -3.00 -2.00 28.42
N LEU A 113 -4.22 -1.50 28.28
CA LEU A 113 -4.62 -0.64 27.16
C LEU A 113 -3.86 0.70 27.28
N LEU A 114 -3.22 1.12 26.18
CA LEU A 114 -2.55 2.42 26.05
C LEU A 114 -3.35 3.40 25.22
N ILE A 115 -3.80 2.98 24.06
CA ILE A 115 -4.51 3.82 23.09
C ILE A 115 -5.73 3.08 22.58
N ASP A 116 -6.90 3.74 22.64
CA ASP A 116 -8.15 3.29 22.03
C ASP A 116 -8.63 4.31 20.98
N PRO A 117 -8.33 4.10 19.70
CA PRO A 117 -8.78 5.02 18.66
C PRO A 117 -10.30 5.04 18.47
N ASN A 118 -11.01 4.01 18.91
CA ASN A 118 -12.48 3.97 18.81
C ASN A 118 -13.18 5.07 19.62
N ALA A 119 -12.48 5.63 20.62
CA ALA A 119 -12.96 6.74 21.43
C ALA A 119 -12.68 8.13 20.84
N TRP A 120 -11.88 8.24 19.76
CA TRP A 120 -11.42 9.53 19.23
C TRP A 120 -12.47 10.26 18.40
N ALA A 121 -13.30 9.52 17.66
CA ALA A 121 -14.36 10.07 16.84
C ALA A 121 -15.60 9.16 16.83
N ARG A 122 -16.80 9.77 16.74
CA ARG A 122 -18.07 9.00 16.75
C ARG A 122 -18.22 8.08 15.55
N ASP A 123 -17.67 8.49 14.39
CA ASP A 123 -17.70 7.73 13.14
C ASP A 123 -16.51 6.75 13.01
N ALA A 124 -15.65 6.70 14.05
CA ALA A 124 -14.44 5.89 14.10
C ALA A 124 -13.47 6.11 12.91
N ALA A 125 -13.59 7.23 12.18
CA ALA A 125 -12.74 7.55 11.04
C ALA A 125 -11.38 8.16 11.43
N THR A 126 -11.15 8.40 12.73
CA THR A 126 -9.84 8.80 13.27
C THR A 126 -9.11 7.56 13.75
N ALA A 127 -7.93 7.29 13.21
CA ALA A 127 -7.18 6.06 13.40
C ALA A 127 -5.79 6.29 13.98
N LEU A 128 -5.27 5.29 14.71
CA LEU A 128 -3.86 5.15 15.00
C LEU A 128 -3.18 4.58 13.74
N ASP A 129 -2.22 5.31 13.19
CA ASP A 129 -1.52 4.90 11.98
C ASP A 129 -0.18 4.21 12.30
N ALA A 130 0.83 4.97 12.67
CA ALA A 130 2.14 4.45 13.07
C ALA A 130 2.41 4.73 14.56
N TRP A 131 3.24 3.90 15.16
CA TRP A 131 3.68 4.10 16.53
C TRP A 131 5.06 3.48 16.74
N LYS A 132 5.87 4.09 17.61
CA LYS A 132 7.21 3.63 17.95
C LYS A 132 7.53 3.96 19.40
N PRO A 133 7.79 2.97 20.26
CA PRO A 133 8.27 3.23 21.62
C PRO A 133 9.71 3.76 21.61
N SER A 134 10.08 4.55 22.62
CA SER A 134 11.48 4.85 22.91
C SER A 134 12.22 3.55 23.29
N ASP A 135 13.54 3.55 23.23
CA ASP A 135 14.34 2.34 23.38
C ASP A 135 14.18 1.65 24.74
N ASP A 136 13.96 2.42 25.80
CA ASP A 136 13.67 1.94 27.14
C ASP A 136 12.17 1.65 27.38
N GLY A 137 11.31 1.99 26.42
CA GLY A 137 9.86 1.87 26.50
C GLY A 137 9.18 2.89 27.41
N LYS A 138 9.85 3.98 27.78
CA LYS A 138 9.31 5.04 28.63
C LYS A 138 8.28 5.89 27.91
N TYR A 139 8.56 6.25 26.68
CA TYR A 139 7.70 7.06 25.81
C TYR A 139 7.20 6.25 24.61
N LEU A 140 6.06 6.68 24.08
CA LEU A 140 5.50 6.17 22.83
C LEU A 140 5.22 7.34 21.91
N LEU A 141 5.96 7.43 20.81
CA LEU A 141 5.65 8.33 19.69
C LEU A 141 4.62 7.66 18.81
N TYR A 142 3.54 8.35 18.46
CA TYR A 142 2.49 7.80 17.62
C TYR A 142 1.88 8.85 16.69
N SER A 143 1.34 8.39 15.57
CA SER A 143 0.66 9.24 14.59
C SER A 143 -0.83 8.99 14.54
N VAL A 144 -1.57 10.08 14.45
CA VAL A 144 -3.03 10.10 14.30
C VAL A 144 -3.38 10.48 12.87
N GLN A 145 -4.26 9.69 12.26
CA GLN A 145 -4.82 9.90 10.92
C GLN A 145 -6.30 10.22 11.06
N ASP A 146 -6.80 11.24 10.38
CA ASP A 146 -8.22 11.57 10.36
C ASP A 146 -8.82 11.40 8.96
N GLY A 147 -9.98 10.72 8.88
CA GLY A 147 -10.71 10.51 7.64
C GLY A 147 -9.91 9.77 6.55
N GLY A 148 -8.87 9.02 6.92
CA GLY A 148 -8.01 8.29 5.97
C GLY A 148 -7.06 9.17 5.15
N SER A 149 -6.94 10.48 5.45
CA SER A 149 -5.96 11.37 4.83
C SER A 149 -4.53 10.91 5.07
N ASP A 150 -3.61 11.29 4.20
CA ASP A 150 -2.17 11.06 4.38
C ASP A 150 -1.51 12.05 5.35
N TRP A 151 -2.18 13.12 5.73
CA TRP A 151 -1.73 14.02 6.77
C TRP A 151 -1.76 13.34 8.14
N ARG A 152 -0.70 13.55 8.93
CA ARG A 152 -0.53 12.98 10.27
C ARG A 152 -0.36 14.06 11.31
N ILE A 153 -0.92 13.82 12.49
CA ILE A 153 -0.59 14.54 13.72
C ILE A 153 0.26 13.58 14.55
N LEU A 154 1.51 13.99 14.86
CA LEU A 154 2.37 13.21 15.73
C LEU A 154 2.17 13.63 17.17
N ARG A 155 2.13 12.67 18.08
CA ARG A 155 1.96 12.86 19.51
C ARG A 155 2.85 11.92 20.31
N VAL A 156 3.13 12.28 21.54
CA VAL A 156 3.92 11.47 22.48
C VAL A 156 3.08 11.12 23.69
N LEU A 157 3.21 9.89 24.17
CA LEU A 157 2.54 9.38 25.37
C LEU A 157 3.57 8.91 26.38
N ASP A 158 3.42 9.30 27.65
CA ASP A 158 4.13 8.66 28.78
C ASP A 158 3.53 7.28 29.04
N VAL A 159 4.33 6.24 28.84
CA VAL A 159 3.85 4.85 28.91
C VAL A 159 3.46 4.45 30.32
N ALA A 160 4.19 4.90 31.34
CA ALA A 160 3.90 4.55 32.73
C ALA A 160 2.55 5.15 33.18
N GLY A 161 2.35 6.43 32.97
CA GLY A 161 1.12 7.15 33.32
C GLY A 161 -0.04 6.90 32.36
N GLY A 162 0.23 6.42 31.14
CA GLY A 162 -0.78 6.24 30.11
C GLY A 162 -1.40 7.57 29.62
N LYS A 163 -0.65 8.68 29.74
CA LYS A 163 -1.13 10.02 29.40
C LYS A 163 -0.34 10.63 28.25
N PRO A 164 -1.00 11.29 27.30
CA PRO A 164 -0.30 12.06 26.28
C PRO A 164 0.47 13.23 26.92
N LEU A 165 1.64 13.53 26.38
CA LEU A 165 2.38 14.75 26.66
C LEU A 165 1.77 15.94 25.88
N ALA A 166 2.33 17.13 26.07
CA ALA A 166 1.87 18.33 25.36
C ALA A 166 2.36 18.41 23.91
N ASP A 167 3.25 17.52 23.53
CA ASP A 167 3.89 17.50 22.21
C ASP A 167 2.87 17.13 21.12
N GLU A 168 2.66 18.04 20.18
CA GLU A 168 1.79 17.86 19.01
C GLU A 168 2.47 18.44 17.78
N ILE A 169 2.72 17.59 16.78
CA ILE A 169 3.35 17.95 15.52
C ILE A 169 2.33 17.84 14.39
N ARG A 170 2.22 18.89 13.60
CA ARG A 170 1.33 18.99 12.44
C ARG A 170 2.11 19.01 11.12
N TRP A 171 1.38 18.82 10.03
CA TRP A 171 1.90 18.86 8.66
C TRP A 171 2.94 17.79 8.36
N ALA A 172 2.94 16.72 9.14
CA ALA A 172 3.70 15.51 8.86
C ALA A 172 2.95 14.67 7.79
N LYS A 173 3.69 14.23 6.79
CA LYS A 173 3.19 13.38 5.71
C LYS A 173 4.38 12.62 5.12
N PHE A 174 4.24 11.31 4.90
CA PHE A 174 5.34 10.45 4.43
C PHE A 174 6.58 10.59 5.33
N THR A 175 6.39 10.44 6.62
CA THR A 175 7.42 10.61 7.65
C THR A 175 7.73 9.31 8.37
N ASP A 176 9.01 9.12 8.70
CA ASP A 176 9.42 8.13 9.68
C ASP A 176 9.27 8.67 11.11
N LEU A 177 9.24 7.76 12.08
CA LEU A 177 9.27 8.05 13.50
C LEU A 177 10.62 7.61 14.05
N ALA A 178 11.56 8.54 14.30
CA ALA A 178 12.94 8.19 14.60
C ALA A 178 13.42 8.84 15.93
N TRP A 179 13.38 8.07 17.03
CA TRP A 179 13.86 8.52 18.32
C TRP A 179 15.34 8.89 18.31
N VAL A 180 15.70 9.94 19.00
CA VAL A 180 17.08 10.36 19.32
C VAL A 180 17.25 10.29 20.84
N GLY A 181 17.59 9.11 21.34
CA GLY A 181 17.57 8.82 22.77
C GLY A 181 16.21 9.16 23.38
N ASP A 182 16.24 9.75 24.60
CA ASP A 182 15.04 10.24 25.30
C ASP A 182 14.84 11.75 25.15
N GLU A 183 15.67 12.43 24.33
CA GLU A 183 15.60 13.89 24.17
C GLU A 183 14.48 14.32 23.22
N GLY A 184 14.17 13.50 22.22
CA GLY A 184 13.24 13.86 21.16
C GLY A 184 13.30 12.90 19.96
N PHE A 185 12.85 13.36 18.81
CA PHE A 185 12.77 12.53 17.61
C PHE A 185 12.97 13.34 16.33
N LEU A 186 13.46 12.66 15.31
CA LEU A 186 13.47 13.15 13.93
C LEU A 186 12.16 12.80 13.23
N TYR A 187 11.68 13.72 12.41
CA TYR A 187 10.49 13.53 11.60
C TYR A 187 10.56 14.41 10.34
N SER A 188 9.73 14.10 9.33
CA SER A 188 9.64 14.88 8.11
C SER A 188 8.29 15.58 8.01
N ARG A 189 8.29 16.83 7.58
CA ARG A 189 7.06 17.60 7.33
C ARG A 189 7.17 18.48 6.11
N PHE A 190 6.01 18.86 5.62
CA PHE A 190 5.84 19.91 4.60
C PHE A 190 5.52 21.24 5.27
N PRO A 191 5.64 22.37 4.54
CA PRO A 191 5.03 23.62 4.95
C PRO A 191 3.51 23.47 5.13
N GLU A 192 2.94 24.32 5.98
CA GLU A 192 1.48 24.41 6.13
C GLU A 192 0.83 24.78 4.79
N PRO A 193 -0.14 24.00 4.28
CA PRO A 193 -0.86 24.32 3.06
C PRO A 193 -1.64 25.64 3.19
N GLY A 194 -1.87 26.32 2.09
CA GLY A 194 -2.76 27.48 2.04
C GLY A 194 -4.18 27.15 2.50
N ALA A 195 -4.92 28.19 2.90
CA ALA A 195 -6.28 28.02 3.36
C ALA A 195 -7.16 27.35 2.27
N GLY A 196 -7.79 26.21 2.60
CA GLY A 196 -8.61 25.42 1.69
C GLY A 196 -7.82 24.51 0.74
N GLU A 197 -6.49 24.43 0.84
CA GLU A 197 -5.63 23.65 -0.06
C GLU A 197 -5.11 22.34 0.52
N THR A 198 -5.47 22.01 1.75
CA THR A 198 -4.94 20.87 2.51
C THR A 198 -4.96 19.55 1.72
N PHE A 199 -5.98 19.32 0.90
CA PHE A 199 -6.17 18.09 0.14
C PHE A 199 -5.96 18.23 -1.37
N GLN A 200 -5.48 19.40 -1.82
CA GLN A 200 -5.29 19.71 -3.24
C GLN A 200 -3.86 20.16 -3.55
N ALA A 201 -3.23 20.92 -2.65
CA ALA A 201 -1.88 21.47 -2.88
C ALA A 201 -0.84 20.37 -3.11
N ARG A 202 0.00 20.59 -4.10
CA ARG A 202 1.16 19.72 -4.36
C ARG A 202 2.13 19.74 -3.19
N ASN A 203 2.68 18.58 -2.88
CA ASN A 203 3.61 18.40 -1.76
C ASN A 203 5.03 18.77 -2.19
N TYR A 204 5.49 19.98 -1.86
CA TYR A 204 6.84 20.52 -2.09
C TYR A 204 7.50 20.90 -0.76
N ASP A 205 8.82 21.06 -0.77
CA ASP A 205 9.62 21.57 0.35
C ASP A 205 9.54 20.68 1.60
N GLN A 206 9.49 19.35 1.42
CA GLN A 206 9.62 18.45 2.56
C GLN A 206 11.01 18.60 3.19
N ALA A 207 11.07 18.68 4.52
CA ALA A 207 12.33 18.76 5.25
C ALA A 207 12.29 17.90 6.53
N VAL A 208 13.48 17.50 6.98
CA VAL A 208 13.66 16.76 8.23
C VAL A 208 13.91 17.73 9.37
N TYR A 209 13.16 17.55 10.44
CA TYR A 209 13.27 18.34 11.68
C TYR A 209 13.57 17.43 12.87
N PHE A 210 14.15 18.03 13.90
CA PHE A 210 14.28 17.44 15.23
C PHE A 210 13.35 18.16 16.19
N HIS A 211 12.42 17.40 16.77
CA HIS A 211 11.56 17.86 17.86
C HIS A 211 12.13 17.45 19.20
N ARG A 212 12.32 18.41 20.09
CA ARG A 212 12.72 18.17 21.49
C ARG A 212 11.46 17.98 22.33
N LEU A 213 11.40 16.92 23.14
CA LEU A 213 10.24 16.69 24.01
C LEU A 213 9.99 17.87 24.95
N GLY A 214 8.70 18.23 25.09
CA GLY A 214 8.23 19.31 25.95
C GLY A 214 8.42 20.71 25.38
N THR A 215 8.79 20.85 24.10
CA THR A 215 8.87 22.16 23.42
C THR A 215 7.77 22.31 22.37
N PRO A 216 7.36 23.54 22.03
CA PRO A 216 6.41 23.73 20.93
C PRO A 216 7.06 23.41 19.57
N GLN A 217 6.27 23.00 18.59
CA GLN A 217 6.74 22.68 17.23
C GLN A 217 7.49 23.86 16.55
N THR A 218 7.16 25.10 16.93
CA THR A 218 7.84 26.30 16.41
C THR A 218 9.32 26.36 16.74
N ASP A 219 9.76 25.65 17.78
CA ASP A 219 11.14 25.59 18.24
C ASP A 219 11.92 24.43 17.61
N ASP A 220 11.29 23.67 16.72
CA ASP A 220 11.90 22.51 16.09
C ASP A 220 13.08 22.90 15.20
N GLN A 221 14.16 22.18 15.40
CA GLN A 221 15.40 22.41 14.66
C GLN A 221 15.35 21.78 13.27
N LEU A 222 15.56 22.58 12.23
CA LEU A 222 15.81 22.06 10.89
C LEU A 222 17.10 21.24 10.87
N VAL A 223 17.00 19.98 10.39
CA VAL A 223 18.14 19.05 10.32
C VAL A 223 18.62 18.87 8.90
N TYR A 224 17.70 18.76 7.95
CA TYR A 224 18.04 18.57 6.54
C TYR A 224 16.94 19.08 5.59
N ALA A 225 17.35 19.79 4.57
CA ALA A 225 16.49 20.28 3.48
C ALA A 225 17.29 20.44 2.20
N THR A 226 16.62 20.51 1.06
CA THR A 226 17.19 20.80 -0.25
C THR A 226 16.44 21.96 -0.92
N PRO A 227 16.68 23.23 -0.51
CA PRO A 227 15.89 24.39 -0.98
C PRO A 227 15.94 24.58 -2.51
N ASP A 228 17.06 24.21 -3.14
CA ASP A 228 17.22 24.28 -4.60
C ASP A 228 16.46 23.16 -5.35
N HIS A 229 15.87 22.20 -4.61
CA HIS A 229 15.15 21.03 -5.11
C HIS A 229 13.88 20.77 -4.28
N PRO A 230 12.87 21.67 -4.39
CA PRO A 230 11.66 21.59 -3.57
C PRO A 230 10.83 20.31 -3.84
N GLU A 231 11.07 19.67 -4.98
CA GLU A 231 10.42 18.41 -5.38
C GLU A 231 10.94 17.18 -4.62
N ARG A 232 12.08 17.25 -3.94
CA ARG A 232 12.65 16.10 -3.25
C ARG A 232 11.89 15.78 -1.97
N GLY A 233 11.70 14.47 -1.74
CA GLY A 233 11.20 13.94 -0.47
C GLY A 233 12.37 13.54 0.43
N HIS A 234 12.21 13.67 1.75
CA HIS A 234 13.25 13.35 2.73
C HIS A 234 12.70 12.49 3.86
N GLY A 235 13.44 11.44 4.23
CA GLY A 235 13.20 10.61 5.41
C GLY A 235 14.41 10.58 6.33
N ALA A 236 14.23 10.18 7.58
CA ALA A 236 15.30 10.00 8.56
C ALA A 236 15.10 8.71 9.35
N THR A 237 16.12 7.89 9.41
CA THR A 237 16.16 6.67 10.25
C THR A 237 17.35 6.75 11.19
N VAL A 238 17.13 6.45 12.46
CA VAL A 238 18.20 6.35 13.47
C VAL A 238 18.58 4.89 13.65
N THR A 239 19.88 4.60 13.65
CA THR A 239 20.41 3.24 13.90
C THR A 239 20.01 2.75 15.28
N GLN A 240 19.88 1.43 15.45
CA GLN A 240 19.38 0.85 16.71
C GLN A 240 20.26 1.15 17.93
N ASP A 241 21.55 1.42 17.72
CA ASP A 241 22.46 1.86 18.78
C ASP A 241 22.37 3.37 19.08
N GLY A 242 21.51 4.10 18.34
CA GLY A 242 21.27 5.53 18.53
C GLY A 242 22.42 6.44 18.08
N ARG A 243 23.46 5.90 17.41
CA ARG A 243 24.67 6.65 17.09
C ARG A 243 24.59 7.46 15.82
N LEU A 244 24.01 6.88 14.77
CA LEU A 244 23.91 7.50 13.46
C LEU A 244 22.46 7.75 13.09
N ALA A 245 22.20 8.83 12.38
CA ALA A 245 21.00 8.99 11.59
C ALA A 245 21.38 8.88 10.10
N VAL A 246 20.56 8.19 9.34
CA VAL A 246 20.65 8.11 7.88
C VAL A 246 19.49 8.90 7.30
N ILE A 247 19.82 9.94 6.54
CA ILE A 247 18.84 10.73 5.80
C ILE A 247 18.75 10.14 4.39
N THR A 248 17.55 9.87 3.95
CA THR A 248 17.24 9.45 2.57
C THR A 248 16.59 10.61 1.83
N SER A 249 17.03 10.87 0.61
CA SER A 249 16.38 11.82 -0.30
C SER A 249 15.94 11.11 -1.57
N SER A 250 14.72 11.37 -2.03
CA SER A 250 14.15 10.78 -3.24
C SER A 250 13.59 11.86 -4.16
N THR A 251 13.55 11.60 -5.46
CA THR A 251 12.90 12.47 -6.45
C THR A 251 11.47 12.05 -6.74
N GLY A 252 11.10 10.81 -6.39
CA GLY A 252 9.80 10.21 -6.64
C GLY A 252 9.53 9.06 -5.68
N THR A 253 8.88 8.02 -6.16
CA THR A 253 8.49 6.83 -5.37
C THR A 253 9.52 5.72 -5.36
N ASP A 254 10.54 5.77 -6.22
CA ASP A 254 11.62 4.79 -6.26
C ASP A 254 12.52 4.89 -5.02
N ALA A 255 13.04 3.73 -4.57
CA ALA A 255 14.05 3.65 -3.52
C ALA A 255 15.47 3.99 -4.01
N ARG A 256 15.60 4.65 -5.17
CA ARG A 256 16.84 5.25 -5.65
C ARG A 256 17.13 6.51 -4.84
N TYR A 257 17.82 6.33 -3.73
CA TYR A 257 18.07 7.41 -2.79
C TYR A 257 19.46 8.04 -2.94
N GLU A 258 19.54 9.35 -2.72
CA GLU A 258 20.74 9.93 -2.16
C GLU A 258 20.70 9.73 -0.65
N LEU A 259 21.87 9.36 -0.09
CA LEU A 259 22.01 9.10 1.33
C LEU A 259 22.97 10.10 1.96
N HIS A 260 22.58 10.59 3.14
CA HIS A 260 23.45 11.35 4.01
C HIS A 260 23.50 10.71 5.40
N THR A 261 24.61 10.83 6.09
CA THR A 261 24.78 10.35 7.47
C THR A 261 24.99 11.51 8.43
N ILE A 262 24.47 11.37 9.65
CA ILE A 262 24.64 12.28 10.76
C ILE A 262 25.17 11.50 11.95
N ASP A 263 26.30 11.90 12.50
CA ASP A 263 26.80 11.40 13.80
C ASP A 263 26.06 12.15 14.92
N LEU A 264 25.09 11.49 15.54
CA LEU A 264 24.23 12.09 16.57
C LEU A 264 24.99 12.46 17.86
N SER A 265 26.15 11.85 18.11
CA SER A 265 27.01 12.19 19.23
C SER A 265 27.75 13.52 19.05
N ARG A 266 27.75 14.09 17.84
CA ARG A 266 28.50 15.30 17.46
C ARG A 266 27.56 16.48 17.15
N ARG A 267 26.78 16.89 18.12
CA ARG A 267 25.91 18.07 18.02
C ARG A 267 26.69 19.34 18.29
N SER A 268 26.74 20.26 17.32
CA SER A 268 27.30 21.62 17.52
C SER A 268 26.22 22.61 18.00
N ARG A 269 26.59 23.87 18.18
CA ARG A 269 25.62 24.96 18.50
C ARG A 269 24.61 25.15 17.38
N ASP A 270 25.03 24.92 16.12
CA ASP A 270 24.21 25.06 14.91
C ASP A 270 23.48 23.77 14.54
N GLY A 271 23.51 22.75 15.42
CA GLY A 271 22.88 21.44 15.21
C GLY A 271 23.84 20.37 14.69
N TRP A 272 23.25 19.37 14.06
CA TRP A 272 23.99 18.26 13.44
C TRP A 272 24.38 18.58 12.01
N LYS A 273 25.47 17.98 11.54
CA LYS A 273 25.96 18.12 10.16
C LYS A 273 25.72 16.83 9.40
N ALA A 274 24.88 16.90 8.37
CA ALA A 274 24.70 15.83 7.40
C ALA A 274 25.93 15.72 6.47
N ARG A 275 26.39 14.50 6.20
CA ARG A 275 27.52 14.20 5.30
C ARG A 275 27.03 13.28 4.19
N PRO A 276 27.31 13.58 2.92
CA PRO A 276 26.90 12.71 1.82
C PRO A 276 27.57 11.33 1.94
N LEU A 277 26.79 10.29 1.69
CA LEU A 277 27.24 8.89 1.63
C LEU A 277 27.04 8.31 0.23
N VAL A 278 25.88 8.56 -0.39
CA VAL A 278 25.54 8.15 -1.75
C VAL A 278 24.89 9.32 -2.45
N SER A 279 25.27 9.58 -3.69
CA SER A 279 24.72 10.66 -4.54
C SER A 279 24.27 10.10 -5.89
N GLY A 280 23.35 10.80 -6.57
CA GLY A 280 23.03 10.61 -7.99
C GLY A 280 21.74 9.87 -8.29
N PHE A 281 20.99 9.35 -7.34
CA PHE A 281 19.71 8.65 -7.54
C PHE A 281 19.76 7.50 -8.56
N GLU A 282 20.88 6.75 -8.61
CA GLU A 282 21.09 5.72 -9.63
C GLU A 282 20.59 4.34 -9.19
N HIS A 283 20.70 4.03 -7.89
CA HIS A 283 20.44 2.72 -7.33
C HIS A 283 19.54 2.79 -6.09
N ASP A 284 18.84 1.69 -5.83
CA ASP A 284 18.05 1.53 -4.63
C ASP A 284 18.97 1.25 -3.43
N TRP A 285 18.69 1.92 -2.31
CA TRP A 285 19.44 1.81 -1.07
C TRP A 285 18.46 1.69 0.11
N LYS A 286 18.31 0.50 0.66
CA LYS A 286 17.45 0.24 1.81
C LYS A 286 18.33 -0.03 3.02
N LEU A 287 18.29 0.85 4.02
CA LEU A 287 19.06 0.67 5.26
C LEU A 287 18.55 -0.59 5.98
N VAL A 288 19.47 -1.48 6.32
CA VAL A 288 19.19 -2.62 7.20
C VAL A 288 19.33 -2.18 8.65
N ASP A 289 20.48 -1.64 9.01
CA ASP A 289 20.78 -1.02 10.30
C ASP A 289 22.22 -0.48 10.35
N GLY A 290 22.63 0.02 11.53
CA GLY A 290 23.98 0.42 11.83
C GLY A 290 24.42 0.04 13.26
N MET A 291 25.72 -0.23 13.42
CA MET A 291 26.36 -0.38 14.73
C MET A 291 27.70 0.37 14.74
N GLY A 292 27.88 1.28 15.69
CA GLY A 292 29.06 2.13 15.74
C GLY A 292 29.17 3.03 14.52
N GLN A 293 30.17 2.76 13.67
CA GLN A 293 30.37 3.44 12.39
C GLN A 293 30.07 2.54 11.18
N GLN A 294 29.63 1.31 11.42
CA GLN A 294 29.31 0.38 10.35
C GLN A 294 27.82 0.47 10.00
N LEU A 295 27.50 0.49 8.69
CA LEU A 295 26.16 0.50 8.13
C LEU A 295 25.98 -0.67 7.19
N TRP A 296 24.78 -1.26 7.15
CA TRP A 296 24.36 -2.33 6.23
C TRP A 296 23.19 -1.88 5.37
N PHE A 297 23.27 -2.20 4.06
CA PHE A 297 22.22 -1.85 3.10
C PHE A 297 21.87 -3.03 2.19
N VAL A 298 20.60 -3.14 1.85
CA VAL A 298 20.14 -3.89 0.70
C VAL A 298 20.12 -2.95 -0.49
N THR A 299 20.76 -3.34 -1.60
CA THR A 299 20.88 -2.48 -2.79
C THR A 299 20.82 -3.29 -4.08
N ASN A 300 20.31 -2.68 -5.15
CA ASN A 300 20.38 -3.22 -6.51
C ASN A 300 21.65 -2.79 -7.27
N TRP A 301 22.55 -2.05 -6.63
CA TRP A 301 23.84 -1.68 -7.21
C TRP A 301 24.60 -2.94 -7.67
N GLN A 302 24.82 -3.08 -8.99
CA GLN A 302 25.39 -4.26 -9.65
C GLN A 302 24.67 -5.60 -9.34
N ALA A 303 23.40 -5.55 -8.93
CA ALA A 303 22.62 -6.72 -8.50
C ALA A 303 21.12 -6.49 -8.73
N PRO A 304 20.56 -6.75 -9.92
CA PRO A 304 19.17 -6.46 -10.25
C PRO A 304 18.13 -7.10 -9.30
N ARG A 305 18.48 -8.21 -8.64
CA ARG A 305 17.66 -8.90 -7.61
C ARG A 305 18.11 -8.61 -6.19
N TYR A 306 18.92 -7.56 -6.03
CA TYR A 306 19.45 -7.04 -4.78
C TYR A 306 20.51 -7.92 -4.11
N ARG A 307 21.39 -7.27 -3.36
CA ARG A 307 22.44 -7.87 -2.52
C ARG A 307 22.58 -7.11 -1.21
N LEU A 308 23.22 -7.72 -0.23
CA LEU A 308 23.58 -7.07 1.03
C LEU A 308 25.00 -6.54 0.95
N VAL A 309 25.19 -5.27 1.26
CA VAL A 309 26.49 -4.60 1.37
C VAL A 309 26.64 -3.93 2.72
N ALA A 310 27.90 -3.72 3.13
CA ALA A 310 28.22 -2.93 4.32
C ALA A 310 29.33 -1.92 4.02
N ILE A 311 29.36 -0.84 4.81
CA ILE A 311 30.41 0.16 4.79
C ILE A 311 30.80 0.51 6.24
N ASP A 312 32.10 0.68 6.51
CA ASP A 312 32.64 1.18 7.78
C ASP A 312 33.10 2.63 7.61
N LEU A 313 32.32 3.57 8.13
CA LEU A 313 32.60 5.01 8.10
C LEU A 313 33.79 5.41 8.99
N GLY A 314 34.21 4.53 9.91
CA GLY A 314 35.38 4.72 10.78
C GLY A 314 36.69 4.32 10.12
N ALA A 315 36.66 3.61 9.00
CA ALA A 315 37.85 3.24 8.26
C ALA A 315 38.53 4.49 7.67
N ARG A 316 39.87 4.40 7.50
CA ARG A 316 40.66 5.48 6.88
C ARG A 316 40.19 5.78 5.44
N ASN A 317 39.81 4.74 4.71
CA ASN A 317 39.23 4.79 3.37
C ASN A 317 37.96 3.92 3.39
N PRO A 318 36.77 4.49 3.62
CA PRO A 318 35.54 3.73 3.63
C PRO A 318 35.24 3.15 2.23
N GLU A 319 35.02 1.85 2.16
CA GLU A 319 34.67 1.15 0.92
C GLU A 319 33.47 0.23 1.15
N TRP A 320 32.63 0.10 0.11
CA TRP A 320 31.51 -0.84 0.12
C TRP A 320 32.02 -2.28 0.00
N ARG A 321 31.57 -3.13 0.90
CA ARG A 321 31.88 -4.55 0.92
C ARG A 321 30.62 -5.38 0.72
N GLU A 322 30.60 -6.25 -0.28
CA GLU A 322 29.55 -7.25 -0.43
C GLU A 322 29.63 -8.27 0.70
N LEU A 323 28.51 -8.51 1.38
CA LEU A 323 28.37 -9.53 2.43
C LEU A 323 27.57 -10.74 1.96
N VAL A 324 26.41 -10.50 1.32
CA VAL A 324 25.60 -11.55 0.72
C VAL A 324 25.33 -11.15 -0.73
N ARG A 325 25.79 -11.97 -1.64
CA ARG A 325 25.62 -11.78 -3.08
C ARG A 325 24.17 -11.98 -3.50
N GLN A 326 23.82 -11.45 -4.66
CA GLN A 326 22.55 -11.73 -5.33
C GLN A 326 22.33 -13.24 -5.52
N SER A 327 21.09 -13.68 -5.35
CA SER A 327 20.62 -15.04 -5.67
C SER A 327 19.56 -15.01 -6.78
N ASP A 328 19.01 -16.19 -7.10
CA ASP A 328 17.86 -16.28 -8.02
C ASP A 328 16.57 -15.72 -7.42
N GLU A 329 16.44 -15.73 -6.09
CA GLU A 329 15.36 -15.08 -5.36
C GLU A 329 15.63 -13.58 -5.20
N THR A 330 14.55 -12.79 -5.08
CA THR A 330 14.66 -11.33 -4.94
C THR A 330 14.78 -10.95 -3.47
N LEU A 331 15.91 -10.39 -3.05
CA LEU A 331 16.12 -9.88 -1.70
C LEU A 331 15.28 -8.61 -1.48
N GLN A 332 14.34 -8.65 -0.54
CA GLN A 332 13.42 -7.55 -0.26
C GLN A 332 13.93 -6.61 0.82
N GLN A 333 14.35 -7.19 1.93
CA GLN A 333 14.81 -6.46 3.10
C GLN A 333 15.66 -7.32 4.03
N GLY A 334 16.35 -6.67 4.96
CA GLY A 334 17.11 -7.30 6.02
C GLY A 334 16.91 -6.59 7.35
N THR A 335 17.16 -7.31 8.44
CA THR A 335 17.18 -6.77 9.80
C THR A 335 18.32 -7.38 10.60
N ILE A 336 18.88 -6.62 11.54
CA ILE A 336 19.86 -7.11 12.51
C ILE A 336 19.15 -7.37 13.83
N ILE A 337 19.22 -8.59 14.34
CA ILE A 337 18.58 -9.01 15.59
C ILE A 337 19.55 -9.91 16.34
N GLY A 338 19.79 -9.63 17.63
CA GLY A 338 20.85 -10.30 18.34
C GLY A 338 22.19 -10.05 17.66
N SER A 339 22.93 -11.10 17.34
CA SER A 339 24.17 -11.05 16.55
C SER A 339 23.99 -11.62 15.14
N GLN A 340 22.78 -11.57 14.60
CA GLN A 340 22.42 -12.22 13.34
C GLN A 340 21.72 -11.25 12.39
N LEU A 341 21.84 -11.56 11.08
CA LEU A 341 21.08 -10.94 10.02
C LEU A 341 19.91 -11.85 9.64
N VAL A 342 18.70 -11.32 9.61
CA VAL A 342 17.54 -11.99 8.99
C VAL A 342 17.26 -11.30 7.67
N LEU A 343 17.44 -12.03 6.56
CA LEU A 343 17.18 -11.56 5.21
C LEU A 343 15.91 -12.19 4.66
N GLN A 344 15.02 -11.36 4.12
CA GLN A 344 13.74 -11.76 3.57
C GLN A 344 13.77 -11.67 2.05
N TYR A 345 13.41 -12.76 1.39
CA TYR A 345 13.40 -12.92 -0.06
C TYR A 345 12.01 -13.22 -0.59
N LEU A 346 11.82 -12.96 -1.87
CA LEU A 346 10.69 -13.50 -2.64
C LEU A 346 11.20 -14.55 -3.62
N LYS A 347 10.55 -15.71 -3.57
CA LYS A 347 10.63 -16.76 -4.57
C LYS A 347 9.24 -16.90 -5.20
N ASP A 348 9.15 -16.57 -6.50
CA ASP A 348 7.88 -16.61 -7.23
C ASP A 348 6.72 -15.95 -6.45
N ALA A 349 6.98 -14.73 -5.97
CA ALA A 349 6.04 -13.92 -5.18
C ALA A 349 5.62 -14.51 -3.80
N SER A 350 6.31 -15.51 -3.28
CA SER A 350 6.11 -16.07 -1.94
C SER A 350 7.34 -15.83 -1.06
N SER A 351 7.12 -15.57 0.24
CA SER A 351 8.20 -15.22 1.16
C SER A 351 9.10 -16.39 1.49
N GLN A 352 10.40 -16.09 1.54
CA GLN A 352 11.44 -16.90 2.19
C GLN A 352 12.20 -16.03 3.18
N ALA A 353 12.69 -16.61 4.26
CA ALA A 353 13.51 -15.92 5.24
C ALA A 353 14.72 -16.77 5.61
N LEU A 354 15.90 -16.14 5.61
CA LEU A 354 17.19 -16.78 5.89
C LEU A 354 17.90 -16.01 7.00
N VAL A 355 18.58 -16.75 7.88
CA VAL A 355 19.41 -16.20 8.96
C VAL A 355 20.88 -16.33 8.58
N PHE A 356 21.62 -15.23 8.66
CA PHE A 356 23.07 -15.17 8.41
C PHE A 356 23.82 -14.63 9.64
N GLY A 357 25.10 -14.89 9.73
CA GLY A 357 25.98 -14.13 10.60
C GLY A 357 26.16 -12.69 10.10
N LEU A 358 26.60 -11.77 10.96
CA LEU A 358 26.88 -10.37 10.56
C LEU A 358 27.99 -10.26 9.50
N ASP A 359 28.80 -11.30 9.33
CA ASP A 359 29.82 -11.43 8.29
C ASP A 359 29.27 -11.91 6.94
N GLY A 360 27.96 -12.18 6.85
CA GLY A 360 27.30 -12.70 5.67
C GLY A 360 27.49 -14.21 5.42
N ARG A 361 28.13 -14.91 6.36
CA ARG A 361 28.37 -16.36 6.23
C ARG A 361 27.21 -17.15 6.85
N THR A 362 27.07 -18.40 6.38
CA THR A 362 26.15 -19.42 6.88
C THR A 362 24.70 -18.99 6.85
N ALA A 363 23.93 -19.56 5.94
CA ALA A 363 22.51 -19.37 5.88
C ALA A 363 21.77 -20.52 6.56
N ARG A 364 20.80 -20.20 7.40
CA ARG A 364 19.80 -21.12 7.93
C ARG A 364 18.42 -20.65 7.50
N ALA A 365 17.66 -21.52 6.84
CA ALA A 365 16.30 -21.18 6.46
C ALA A 365 15.39 -21.15 7.70
N ILE A 366 14.50 -20.16 7.76
CA ILE A 366 13.36 -20.15 8.67
C ILE A 366 12.25 -20.93 7.99
N SER A 367 11.75 -21.98 8.66
CA SER A 367 10.63 -22.78 8.13
C SER A 367 9.33 -21.99 8.16
N LEU A 368 8.82 -21.60 6.99
CA LEU A 368 7.52 -20.97 6.82
C LEU A 368 6.47 -22.00 6.42
N ASN A 369 5.20 -21.74 6.74
CA ASN A 369 4.12 -22.72 6.58
C ASN A 369 3.54 -22.76 5.15
N GLY A 370 4.38 -22.89 4.14
CA GLY A 370 4.00 -23.03 2.73
C GLY A 370 3.92 -21.70 1.96
N ILE A 371 3.07 -21.65 0.93
CA ILE A 371 2.86 -20.45 0.12
C ILE A 371 2.24 -19.36 0.98
N GLY A 372 2.93 -18.23 1.14
CA GLY A 372 2.46 -17.14 1.99
C GLY A 372 3.42 -15.97 2.06
N THR A 373 3.06 -15.05 2.92
CA THR A 373 3.83 -13.83 3.21
C THR A 373 4.28 -13.84 4.67
N ALA A 374 5.58 -13.72 4.88
CA ALA A 374 6.16 -13.44 6.19
C ALA A 374 6.52 -11.96 6.31
N ALA A 375 6.28 -11.38 7.47
CA ALA A 375 6.63 -9.99 7.78
C ALA A 375 7.04 -9.84 9.24
N GLY A 376 7.83 -8.82 9.56
CA GLY A 376 8.33 -8.58 10.90
C GLY A 376 9.82 -8.89 10.99
N PHE A 377 10.21 -9.81 11.89
CA PHE A 377 11.62 -10.08 12.21
C PHE A 377 12.34 -8.83 12.71
N ALA A 378 11.67 -8.06 13.56
CA ALA A 378 12.24 -6.89 14.20
C ALA A 378 12.78 -7.23 15.59
N GLY A 379 13.78 -6.50 16.05
CA GLY A 379 14.40 -6.64 17.37
C GLY A 379 15.68 -5.84 17.46
N LYS A 380 16.35 -5.91 18.62
CA LYS A 380 17.60 -5.21 18.87
C LYS A 380 18.80 -6.17 18.86
N PRO A 381 20.04 -5.65 18.73
CA PRO A 381 21.25 -6.48 18.74
C PRO A 381 21.44 -7.39 19.95
N GLY A 382 20.82 -7.07 21.09
CA GLY A 382 20.88 -7.89 22.32
C GLY A 382 19.68 -8.81 22.54
N ASP A 383 18.71 -8.85 21.66
CA ASP A 383 17.49 -9.65 21.85
C ASP A 383 17.75 -11.14 21.57
N PRO A 384 17.23 -12.04 22.44
CA PRO A 384 17.34 -13.49 22.24
C PRO A 384 16.25 -14.05 21.31
N GLU A 385 15.27 -13.24 20.95
CA GLU A 385 14.07 -13.63 20.22
C GLU A 385 13.61 -12.56 19.24
N THR A 386 12.79 -12.95 18.29
CA THR A 386 12.06 -12.05 17.42
C THR A 386 10.63 -12.55 17.20
N PHE A 387 9.79 -11.66 16.68
CA PHE A 387 8.42 -11.99 16.28
C PHE A 387 8.26 -11.74 14.79
N TYR A 388 7.48 -12.63 14.16
CA TYR A 388 7.06 -12.44 12.78
C TYR A 388 5.61 -12.90 12.59
N ALA A 389 4.98 -12.34 11.59
CA ALA A 389 3.67 -12.74 11.13
C ALA A 389 3.80 -13.61 9.89
N PHE A 390 2.92 -14.60 9.75
CA PHE A 390 2.75 -15.34 8.51
C PHE A 390 1.26 -15.39 8.13
N THR A 391 0.96 -15.12 6.85
CA THR A 391 -0.38 -15.16 6.28
C THR A 391 -0.37 -15.81 4.91
N SER A 392 -1.54 -16.29 4.47
CA SER A 392 -1.75 -16.80 3.11
C SER A 392 -3.17 -16.45 2.64
N PHE A 393 -3.53 -16.74 1.40
CA PHE A 393 -4.88 -16.45 0.88
C PHE A 393 -6.01 -17.08 1.71
N ASN A 394 -5.79 -18.28 2.22
CA ASN A 394 -6.75 -19.05 3.02
C ASN A 394 -6.48 -19.02 4.52
N ARG A 395 -5.47 -18.30 4.99
CA ARG A 395 -5.06 -18.25 6.40
C ARG A 395 -4.83 -16.81 6.84
N PRO A 396 -5.64 -16.28 7.76
CA PRO A 396 -5.34 -15.03 8.43
C PRO A 396 -3.98 -15.06 9.13
N GLN A 397 -3.49 -13.89 9.45
CA GLN A 397 -2.21 -13.70 10.10
C GLN A 397 -2.11 -14.46 11.42
N THR A 398 -1.08 -15.29 11.53
CA THR A 398 -0.60 -15.89 12.77
C THR A 398 0.72 -15.23 13.15
N ILE A 399 0.85 -14.82 14.41
CA ILE A 399 2.11 -14.29 14.95
C ILE A 399 2.91 -15.47 15.52
N TYR A 400 4.17 -15.54 15.11
CA TYR A 400 5.14 -16.50 15.60
C TYR A 400 6.20 -15.80 16.45
N ARG A 401 6.66 -16.48 17.48
CA ARG A 401 7.85 -16.14 18.27
C ARG A 401 8.98 -17.07 17.85
N MET A 402 10.11 -16.53 17.49
CA MET A 402 11.29 -17.30 17.10
C MET A 402 12.42 -17.09 18.08
N ASN A 403 13.00 -18.18 18.59
CA ASN A 403 14.23 -18.19 19.35
C ASN A 403 15.41 -18.06 18.39
N LEU A 404 16.23 -17.03 18.54
CA LEU A 404 17.36 -16.77 17.63
C LEU A 404 18.47 -17.81 17.74
N ALA A 405 18.70 -18.37 18.91
CA ALA A 405 19.76 -19.36 19.11
C ALA A 405 19.41 -20.72 18.48
N SER A 406 18.20 -21.26 18.76
CA SER A 406 17.75 -22.53 18.20
C SER A 406 17.19 -22.40 16.79
N GLY A 407 16.60 -21.25 16.44
CA GLY A 407 15.86 -21.01 15.21
C GLY A 407 14.45 -21.62 15.22
N GLU A 408 14.02 -22.15 16.35
CA GLU A 408 12.68 -22.70 16.51
C GLU A 408 11.65 -21.58 16.59
N SER A 409 10.54 -21.78 15.89
CA SER A 409 9.39 -20.87 15.89
C SER A 409 8.16 -21.56 16.48
N GLU A 410 7.49 -20.87 17.37
CA GLU A 410 6.23 -21.32 17.97
C GLU A 410 5.11 -20.30 17.71
N PRO A 411 3.85 -20.72 17.52
CA PRO A 411 2.74 -19.80 17.43
C PRO A 411 2.58 -19.01 18.74
N PHE A 412 2.59 -17.68 18.61
CA PHE A 412 2.42 -16.76 19.74
C PHE A 412 0.96 -16.28 19.85
N ALA A 413 0.36 -15.94 18.71
CA ALA A 413 -1.04 -15.56 18.61
C ALA A 413 -1.63 -16.08 17.30
N SER A 414 -2.65 -16.90 17.40
CA SER A 414 -3.34 -17.53 16.26
C SER A 414 -4.82 -17.17 16.27
N PRO A 415 -5.41 -16.81 15.13
CA PRO A 415 -6.83 -16.53 15.04
C PRO A 415 -7.68 -17.82 15.20
N LYS A 416 -8.84 -17.67 15.81
CA LYS A 416 -9.87 -18.73 15.78
C LYS A 416 -10.78 -18.48 14.59
N LEU A 417 -10.79 -19.40 13.63
CA LEU A 417 -11.47 -19.22 12.36
C LEU A 417 -12.88 -19.82 12.39
N SER A 418 -13.80 -19.19 11.66
CA SER A 418 -15.17 -19.68 11.42
C SER A 418 -15.28 -20.56 10.17
N PHE A 419 -14.15 -20.88 9.51
CA PHE A 419 -14.07 -21.73 8.31
C PHE A 419 -12.83 -22.64 8.39
N ASP A 420 -12.78 -23.70 7.57
CA ASP A 420 -11.60 -24.58 7.47
C ASP A 420 -10.69 -24.14 6.32
N PRO A 421 -9.48 -23.63 6.60
CA PRO A 421 -8.52 -23.24 5.55
C PRO A 421 -8.12 -24.39 4.62
N ARG A 422 -8.23 -25.65 5.08
CA ARG A 422 -7.84 -26.83 4.32
C ARG A 422 -8.79 -27.15 3.16
N GLU A 423 -9.98 -26.55 3.15
CA GLU A 423 -10.93 -26.69 2.04
C GLU A 423 -10.52 -25.95 0.78
N TYR A 424 -9.55 -25.05 0.87
CA TYR A 424 -9.12 -24.20 -0.23
C TYR A 424 -7.78 -24.66 -0.79
N ASP A 425 -7.71 -24.69 -2.12
CA ASP A 425 -6.50 -24.93 -2.90
C ASP A 425 -5.88 -23.60 -3.33
N ILE A 426 -4.55 -23.54 -3.26
CA ILE A 426 -3.76 -22.40 -3.74
C ILE A 426 -2.79 -22.97 -4.78
N ASP A 427 -3.07 -22.67 -6.04
CA ASP A 427 -2.28 -23.13 -7.18
C ASP A 427 -1.52 -21.94 -7.78
N GLN A 428 -0.23 -22.12 -8.04
CA GLN A 428 0.56 -21.12 -8.76
C GLN A 428 0.78 -21.58 -10.19
N ARG A 429 0.41 -20.74 -11.13
CA ARG A 429 0.56 -20.96 -12.56
C ARG A 429 1.40 -19.88 -13.19
N PHE A 430 2.03 -20.22 -14.30
CA PHE A 430 2.70 -19.28 -15.18
C PHE A 430 1.99 -19.28 -16.53
N TYR A 431 1.73 -18.09 -17.06
CA TYR A 431 1.13 -17.91 -18.38
C TYR A 431 2.01 -17.01 -19.24
N ALA A 432 1.91 -17.16 -20.55
CA ALA A 432 2.64 -16.31 -21.47
C ALA A 432 1.86 -15.00 -21.71
N SER A 433 2.55 -13.87 -21.52
CA SER A 433 2.07 -12.58 -21.97
C SER A 433 2.18 -12.46 -23.48
N LYS A 434 1.67 -11.37 -24.04
CA LYS A 434 1.65 -11.10 -25.49
C LYS A 434 3.04 -11.16 -26.15
N ASP A 435 4.09 -10.78 -25.44
CA ASP A 435 5.48 -10.82 -25.90
C ASP A 435 6.21 -12.12 -25.53
N GLY A 436 5.50 -13.12 -24.99
CA GLY A 436 6.05 -14.39 -24.55
C GLY A 436 6.63 -14.39 -23.13
N THR A 437 6.63 -13.27 -22.42
CA THR A 437 7.08 -13.23 -21.02
C THR A 437 6.22 -14.12 -20.14
N HIS A 438 6.85 -14.98 -19.33
CA HIS A 438 6.17 -15.85 -18.37
C HIS A 438 5.82 -15.05 -17.11
N VAL A 439 4.53 -14.88 -16.87
CA VAL A 439 3.99 -14.10 -15.75
C VAL A 439 3.37 -15.06 -14.73
N PRO A 440 3.73 -14.98 -13.43
CA PRO A 440 3.13 -15.83 -12.41
C PRO A 440 1.75 -15.32 -12.00
N MET A 441 0.89 -16.26 -11.61
CA MET A 441 -0.44 -15.99 -11.10
C MET A 441 -0.80 -17.03 -10.04
N PHE A 442 -1.34 -16.57 -8.91
CA PHE A 442 -1.97 -17.46 -7.94
C PHE A 442 -3.46 -17.62 -8.28
N ILE A 443 -3.95 -18.85 -8.15
CA ILE A 443 -5.36 -19.20 -8.33
C ILE A 443 -5.84 -19.89 -7.05
N VAL A 444 -6.89 -19.34 -6.45
CA VAL A 444 -7.45 -19.82 -5.19
C VAL A 444 -8.91 -20.23 -5.41
N ARG A 445 -9.27 -21.42 -4.98
CA ARG A 445 -10.64 -21.94 -5.08
C ARG A 445 -10.88 -23.07 -4.07
N LYS A 446 -12.14 -23.43 -3.83
CA LYS A 446 -12.45 -24.63 -3.06
C LYS A 446 -11.87 -25.87 -3.75
N LYS A 447 -11.31 -26.80 -2.97
CA LYS A 447 -10.77 -28.08 -3.48
C LYS A 447 -11.84 -28.91 -4.23
N SER A 448 -13.09 -28.87 -3.76
CA SER A 448 -14.22 -29.51 -4.44
C SER A 448 -14.47 -28.94 -5.85
N ILE A 449 -14.32 -27.62 -6.03
CA ILE A 449 -14.44 -26.96 -7.33
C ILE A 449 -13.26 -27.33 -8.23
N ALA A 450 -12.04 -27.32 -7.67
CA ALA A 450 -10.84 -27.71 -8.40
C ALA A 450 -10.94 -29.16 -8.91
N ALA A 451 -11.38 -30.09 -8.04
CA ALA A 451 -11.55 -31.50 -8.39
C ALA A 451 -12.67 -31.75 -9.42
N ALA A 452 -13.75 -30.95 -9.38
CA ALA A 452 -14.83 -31.05 -10.33
C ALA A 452 -14.45 -30.57 -11.75
N GLY A 453 -13.39 -29.78 -11.91
CA GLY A 453 -12.90 -29.25 -13.19
C GLY A 453 -13.92 -28.35 -13.91
N LYS A 454 -14.93 -27.82 -13.19
CA LYS A 454 -15.96 -26.96 -13.79
C LYS A 454 -15.54 -25.48 -13.71
N PRO A 455 -15.70 -24.71 -14.79
CA PRO A 455 -15.47 -23.27 -14.76
C PRO A 455 -16.43 -22.58 -13.78
N VAL A 456 -15.89 -21.63 -13.00
CA VAL A 456 -16.67 -20.85 -12.03
C VAL A 456 -16.39 -19.35 -12.21
N PRO A 457 -17.31 -18.46 -11.82
CA PRO A 457 -17.03 -17.02 -11.79
C PRO A 457 -15.74 -16.73 -11.05
N THR A 458 -14.86 -15.95 -11.69
CA THR A 458 -13.53 -15.67 -11.18
C THR A 458 -13.32 -14.17 -11.00
N LEU A 459 -12.78 -13.78 -9.85
CA LEU A 459 -12.30 -12.42 -9.56
C LEU A 459 -10.79 -12.38 -9.78
N LEU A 460 -10.35 -11.68 -10.82
CA LEU A 460 -8.95 -11.45 -11.14
C LEU A 460 -8.50 -10.09 -10.59
N TYR A 461 -7.43 -10.10 -9.80
CA TYR A 461 -6.82 -8.91 -9.21
C TYR A 461 -5.41 -8.68 -9.77
N GLY A 462 -5.06 -7.41 -9.99
CA GLY A 462 -3.73 -6.99 -10.40
C GLY A 462 -3.38 -5.58 -9.93
N TYR A 463 -2.08 -5.26 -9.97
CA TYR A 463 -1.55 -3.94 -9.62
C TYR A 463 -0.54 -3.45 -10.66
N GLY A 464 0.64 -4.06 -10.74
CA GLY A 464 1.65 -3.85 -11.78
C GLY A 464 2.26 -2.45 -11.81
N GLY A 465 2.94 -2.05 -10.74
CA GLY A 465 3.66 -0.78 -10.68
C GLY A 465 4.39 -0.55 -9.36
N PHE A 466 5.22 0.47 -9.33
CA PHE A 466 5.87 1.02 -8.14
C PHE A 466 6.76 0.04 -7.37
N ASP A 467 7.33 -0.96 -8.04
CA ASP A 467 8.14 -2.02 -7.40
C ASP A 467 7.37 -2.78 -6.29
N ILE A 468 6.03 -2.70 -6.30
CA ILE A 468 5.19 -3.36 -5.30
C ILE A 468 4.91 -4.80 -5.73
N ALA A 469 5.53 -5.76 -5.04
CA ALA A 469 5.22 -7.17 -5.22
C ALA A 469 3.88 -7.52 -4.58
N LEU A 470 2.99 -8.17 -5.33
CA LEU A 470 1.76 -8.74 -4.79
C LEU A 470 2.05 -10.13 -4.23
N THR A 471 1.92 -10.29 -2.92
CA THR A 471 2.19 -11.53 -2.21
C THR A 471 0.92 -12.14 -1.61
N PRO A 472 0.89 -13.46 -1.34
CA PRO A 472 -0.27 -14.12 -0.76
C PRO A 472 -0.67 -13.51 0.59
N GLY A 473 -1.93 -13.07 0.72
CA GLY A 473 -2.46 -12.49 1.95
C GLY A 473 -3.94 -12.77 2.13
N PHE A 474 -4.36 -12.91 3.36
CA PHE A 474 -5.76 -13.14 3.71
C PHE A 474 -6.61 -11.88 3.54
N SER A 475 -7.83 -12.08 3.04
CA SER A 475 -8.87 -11.06 3.02
C SER A 475 -10.22 -11.72 3.27
N ALA A 476 -10.93 -11.27 4.29
CA ALA A 476 -12.30 -11.75 4.61
C ALA A 476 -13.27 -11.49 3.45
N ILE A 477 -13.08 -10.38 2.72
CA ILE A 477 -13.89 -10.04 1.54
C ILE A 477 -13.67 -11.07 0.42
N ARG A 478 -12.41 -11.39 0.09
CA ARG A 478 -12.09 -12.43 -0.91
C ARG A 478 -12.56 -13.82 -0.47
N MET A 479 -12.45 -14.11 0.83
CA MET A 479 -12.94 -15.37 1.39
C MET A 479 -14.46 -15.51 1.21
N ALA A 480 -15.24 -14.45 1.39
CA ALA A 480 -16.68 -14.47 1.13
C ALA A 480 -17.01 -14.80 -0.34
N TRP A 481 -16.21 -14.32 -1.30
CA TRP A 481 -16.32 -14.68 -2.71
C TRP A 481 -16.00 -16.16 -2.96
N LEU A 482 -14.92 -16.67 -2.33
CA LEU A 482 -14.53 -18.10 -2.44
C LEU A 482 -15.57 -19.02 -1.82
N GLU A 483 -16.14 -18.65 -0.68
CA GLU A 483 -17.20 -19.43 -0.02
C GLU A 483 -18.48 -19.50 -0.84
N ALA A 484 -18.81 -18.43 -1.57
CA ALA A 484 -19.92 -18.43 -2.52
C ALA A 484 -19.67 -19.31 -3.77
N GLY A 485 -18.50 -19.95 -3.87
CA GLY A 485 -18.17 -20.87 -4.96
C GLY A 485 -17.44 -20.21 -6.14
N GLY A 486 -17.02 -18.96 -6.00
CA GLY A 486 -16.15 -18.29 -6.96
C GLY A 486 -14.69 -18.74 -6.84
N ALA A 487 -13.87 -18.41 -7.86
CA ALA A 487 -12.42 -18.47 -7.80
C ALA A 487 -11.83 -17.06 -7.65
N PHE A 488 -10.66 -16.97 -7.06
CA PHE A 488 -9.86 -15.74 -7.00
C PHE A 488 -8.53 -15.97 -7.70
N ALA A 489 -8.13 -15.03 -8.55
CA ALA A 489 -6.83 -15.05 -9.21
C ALA A 489 -6.08 -13.75 -8.93
N LEU A 490 -4.78 -13.86 -8.64
CA LEU A 490 -3.89 -12.72 -8.39
C LEU A 490 -2.72 -12.81 -9.36
N ALA A 491 -2.65 -11.89 -10.33
CA ALA A 491 -1.59 -11.86 -11.32
C ALA A 491 -0.44 -10.97 -10.87
N ASN A 492 0.77 -11.51 -10.92
CA ASN A 492 2.01 -10.84 -10.53
C ASN A 492 2.64 -10.14 -11.75
N LEU A 493 2.04 -9.01 -12.12
CA LEU A 493 2.34 -8.29 -13.36
C LEU A 493 3.71 -7.61 -13.33
N ARG A 494 4.32 -7.44 -14.50
CA ARG A 494 5.47 -6.55 -14.66
C ARG A 494 5.16 -5.17 -14.10
N GLY A 495 6.19 -4.43 -13.67
CA GLY A 495 6.03 -3.19 -12.91
C GLY A 495 6.02 -3.38 -11.40
N GLY A 496 5.72 -4.60 -10.90
CA GLY A 496 5.92 -4.99 -9.51
C GLY A 496 7.36 -5.34 -9.18
N GLY A 497 7.61 -5.73 -7.91
CA GLY A 497 8.94 -6.04 -7.37
C GLY A 497 9.25 -7.54 -7.25
N GLU A 498 8.42 -8.43 -7.80
CA GLU A 498 8.50 -9.87 -7.58
C GLU A 498 9.85 -10.45 -8.00
N TYR A 499 10.41 -9.93 -9.10
CA TYR A 499 11.71 -10.38 -9.66
C TYR A 499 12.76 -9.25 -9.69
N GLY A 500 12.59 -8.23 -8.84
CA GLY A 500 13.53 -7.13 -8.68
C GLY A 500 13.45 -6.08 -9.78
N ARG A 501 14.53 -5.31 -9.94
CA ARG A 501 14.55 -4.09 -10.76
C ARG A 501 14.17 -4.31 -12.23
N ALA A 502 14.64 -5.37 -12.84
CA ALA A 502 14.34 -5.65 -14.24
C ALA A 502 12.83 -5.89 -14.47
N TRP A 503 12.14 -6.51 -13.51
CA TRP A 503 10.69 -6.74 -13.56
C TRP A 503 9.92 -5.43 -13.41
N HIS A 504 10.34 -4.57 -12.50
CA HIS A 504 9.78 -3.23 -12.33
C HIS A 504 9.99 -2.38 -13.60
N ASP A 505 11.21 -2.30 -14.12
CA ASP A 505 11.52 -1.52 -15.32
C ASP A 505 10.76 -2.00 -16.56
N ALA A 506 10.45 -3.29 -16.65
CA ALA A 506 9.67 -3.87 -17.74
C ALA A 506 8.17 -3.49 -17.74
N GLY A 507 7.67 -2.83 -16.69
CA GLY A 507 6.28 -2.42 -16.55
C GLY A 507 6.06 -0.93 -16.24
N ARG A 508 7.06 -0.08 -16.40
CA ARG A 508 6.95 1.37 -16.15
C ARG A 508 7.35 2.23 -17.33
N LEU A 509 7.02 3.52 -17.28
CA LEU A 509 7.36 4.51 -18.33
C LEU A 509 6.91 4.02 -19.71
N ALA A 510 7.83 3.98 -20.68
CA ALA A 510 7.54 3.50 -22.04
C ALA A 510 7.10 2.03 -22.10
N ASN A 511 7.36 1.25 -21.07
CA ASN A 511 7.00 -0.16 -20.99
C ASN A 511 5.66 -0.41 -20.28
N LYS A 512 4.91 0.64 -19.90
CA LYS A 512 3.66 0.50 -19.13
C LYS A 512 2.61 -0.35 -19.83
N GLN A 513 2.57 -0.38 -21.16
CA GLN A 513 1.66 -1.24 -21.91
C GLN A 513 1.84 -2.74 -21.61
N ASN A 514 3.04 -3.17 -21.26
CA ASN A 514 3.30 -4.56 -20.88
C ASN A 514 2.47 -5.00 -19.66
N VAL A 515 2.17 -4.09 -18.73
CA VAL A 515 1.33 -4.37 -17.55
C VAL A 515 -0.10 -4.70 -17.98
N PHE A 516 -0.63 -3.95 -18.95
CA PHE A 516 -1.97 -4.14 -19.48
C PHE A 516 -2.04 -5.43 -20.31
N ASP A 517 -1.03 -5.68 -21.13
CA ASP A 517 -0.92 -6.91 -21.92
C ASP A 517 -0.80 -8.15 -21.02
N ASP A 518 -0.02 -8.10 -19.94
CA ASP A 518 0.07 -9.16 -18.93
C ASP A 518 -1.29 -9.47 -18.30
N PHE A 519 -2.06 -8.43 -17.92
CA PHE A 519 -3.35 -8.61 -17.26
C PHE A 519 -4.43 -9.11 -18.21
N ILE A 520 -4.43 -8.66 -19.46
CA ILE A 520 -5.31 -9.19 -20.52
C ILE A 520 -5.01 -10.67 -20.76
N ALA A 521 -3.73 -11.02 -20.89
CA ALA A 521 -3.30 -12.40 -21.06
C ALA A 521 -3.67 -13.30 -19.88
N ALA A 522 -3.64 -12.77 -18.63
CA ALA A 522 -4.14 -13.48 -17.45
C ALA A 522 -5.62 -13.85 -17.61
N GLY A 523 -6.46 -12.90 -18.04
CA GLY A 523 -7.88 -13.14 -18.29
C GLY A 523 -8.12 -14.17 -19.38
N GLU A 524 -7.38 -14.08 -20.49
CA GLU A 524 -7.45 -15.04 -21.60
C GLU A 524 -7.02 -16.44 -21.15
N PHE A 525 -5.94 -16.54 -20.36
CA PHE A 525 -5.47 -17.81 -19.79
C PHE A 525 -6.52 -18.46 -18.88
N LEU A 526 -7.19 -17.71 -18.01
CA LEU A 526 -8.22 -18.22 -17.11
C LEU A 526 -9.42 -18.78 -17.88
N ILE A 527 -9.82 -18.13 -18.98
CA ILE A 527 -10.92 -18.58 -19.83
C ILE A 527 -10.51 -19.80 -20.65
N ALA A 528 -9.36 -19.74 -21.33
CA ALA A 528 -8.87 -20.84 -22.17
C ALA A 528 -8.55 -22.10 -21.36
N GLY A 529 -8.06 -21.93 -20.12
CA GLY A 529 -7.79 -23.01 -19.18
C GLY A 529 -9.02 -23.61 -18.50
N GLY A 530 -10.23 -23.13 -18.82
CA GLY A 530 -11.48 -23.64 -18.24
C GLY A 530 -11.64 -23.35 -16.73
N ILE A 531 -10.94 -22.34 -16.22
CA ILE A 531 -11.04 -21.93 -14.81
C ILE A 531 -12.25 -21.02 -14.61
N THR A 532 -12.49 -20.12 -15.58
CA THR A 532 -13.67 -19.25 -15.60
C THR A 532 -14.44 -19.40 -16.93
N PRO A 533 -15.78 -19.34 -16.92
CA PRO A 533 -16.54 -19.36 -18.15
C PRO A 533 -16.44 -18.00 -18.89
N ARG A 534 -16.68 -17.99 -20.20
CA ARG A 534 -16.93 -16.73 -20.91
C ARG A 534 -18.09 -15.98 -20.24
N GLY A 535 -17.89 -14.68 -19.96
CA GLY A 535 -18.86 -13.88 -19.21
C GLY A 535 -18.87 -14.12 -17.70
N GLY A 536 -17.92 -14.90 -17.15
CA GLY A 536 -17.74 -15.11 -15.72
C GLY A 536 -16.51 -14.43 -15.11
N LEU A 537 -15.77 -13.62 -15.88
CA LEU A 537 -14.55 -12.97 -15.40
C LEU A 537 -14.85 -11.55 -14.90
N ALA A 538 -14.65 -11.34 -13.61
CA ALA A 538 -14.61 -10.01 -13.00
C ALA A 538 -13.15 -9.58 -12.76
N ILE A 539 -12.88 -8.28 -12.85
CA ILE A 539 -11.57 -7.70 -12.57
C ILE A 539 -11.64 -6.62 -11.48
N GLN A 540 -10.60 -6.53 -10.69
CA GLN A 540 -10.46 -5.54 -9.63
C GLN A 540 -9.01 -5.07 -9.52
N GLY A 541 -8.83 -3.79 -9.18
CA GLY A 541 -7.54 -3.21 -8.85
C GLY A 541 -7.70 -1.86 -8.18
N GLY A 542 -6.79 -1.53 -7.27
CA GLY A 542 -6.81 -0.28 -6.52
C GLY A 542 -5.64 0.63 -6.87
N SER A 543 -5.81 1.97 -6.80
CA SER A 543 -4.75 2.95 -7.06
C SER A 543 -4.17 2.79 -8.48
N ASN A 544 -2.88 2.50 -8.63
CA ASN A 544 -2.31 2.08 -9.92
C ASN A 544 -3.04 0.85 -10.52
N GLY A 545 -3.57 -0.05 -9.69
CA GLY A 545 -4.45 -1.13 -10.12
C GLY A 545 -5.82 -0.65 -10.63
N GLY A 546 -6.31 0.48 -10.14
CA GLY A 546 -7.50 1.15 -10.67
C GLY A 546 -7.25 1.73 -12.06
N LEU A 547 -6.08 2.33 -12.30
CA LEU A 547 -5.60 2.70 -13.64
C LEU A 547 -5.55 1.47 -14.55
N LEU A 548 -4.97 0.37 -14.08
CA LEU A 548 -4.92 -0.90 -14.81
C LEU A 548 -6.32 -1.33 -15.27
N VAL A 549 -7.29 -1.38 -14.35
CA VAL A 549 -8.68 -1.76 -14.68
C VAL A 549 -9.27 -0.82 -15.73
N GLY A 550 -9.13 0.50 -15.55
CA GLY A 550 -9.64 1.49 -16.50
C GLY A 550 -9.01 1.37 -17.89
N ALA A 551 -7.71 1.09 -17.96
CA ALA A 551 -7.01 0.92 -19.24
C ALA A 551 -7.43 -0.37 -19.98
N VAL A 552 -7.51 -1.51 -19.26
CA VAL A 552 -7.83 -2.79 -19.91
C VAL A 552 -9.30 -2.90 -20.35
N VAL A 553 -10.26 -2.27 -19.63
CA VAL A 553 -11.65 -2.24 -20.08
C VAL A 553 -11.82 -1.40 -21.36
N ASN A 554 -11.00 -0.38 -21.57
CA ASN A 554 -10.95 0.36 -22.82
C ASN A 554 -10.34 -0.47 -23.96
N GLN A 555 -9.30 -1.27 -23.66
CA GLN A 555 -8.57 -2.06 -24.67
C GLN A 555 -9.32 -3.35 -25.06
N ARG A 556 -9.91 -4.05 -24.07
CA ARG A 556 -10.61 -5.34 -24.25
C ARG A 556 -11.94 -5.39 -23.49
N PRO A 557 -12.90 -4.54 -23.85
CA PRO A 557 -14.22 -4.51 -23.20
C PRO A 557 -14.99 -5.85 -23.33
N ASP A 558 -14.69 -6.62 -24.36
CA ASP A 558 -15.27 -7.93 -24.65
C ASP A 558 -14.86 -9.05 -23.69
N LEU A 559 -13.72 -8.88 -23.02
CA LEU A 559 -13.10 -9.93 -22.22
C LEU A 559 -13.73 -10.08 -20.83
N PHE A 560 -14.24 -8.99 -20.26
CA PHE A 560 -14.67 -8.90 -18.87
C PHE A 560 -16.19 -8.81 -18.73
N ALA A 561 -16.75 -9.47 -17.72
CA ALA A 561 -18.16 -9.37 -17.37
C ALA A 561 -18.45 -8.15 -16.47
N ALA A 562 -17.56 -7.92 -15.52
CA ALA A 562 -17.64 -6.82 -14.56
C ALA A 562 -16.24 -6.30 -14.19
N ALA A 563 -16.17 -5.03 -13.79
CA ALA A 563 -14.94 -4.38 -13.38
C ALA A 563 -15.17 -3.48 -12.16
N ASN A 564 -14.23 -3.52 -11.20
CA ASN A 564 -14.18 -2.59 -10.08
C ASN A 564 -12.85 -1.85 -10.08
N ALA A 565 -12.89 -0.57 -10.46
CA ALA A 565 -11.75 0.32 -10.41
C ALA A 565 -11.78 1.12 -9.10
N GLN A 566 -10.84 0.84 -8.20
CA GLN A 566 -10.80 1.43 -6.87
C GLN A 566 -9.75 2.54 -6.82
N VAL A 567 -10.12 3.72 -6.32
CA VAL A 567 -9.25 4.88 -6.06
C VAL A 567 -8.21 5.09 -7.16
N GLY A 568 -8.62 4.97 -8.42
CA GLY A 568 -7.72 4.84 -9.57
C GLY A 568 -7.19 6.17 -10.10
N VAL A 569 -5.97 6.14 -10.66
CA VAL A 569 -5.38 7.26 -11.40
C VAL A 569 -5.94 7.26 -12.82
N MET A 570 -7.07 7.96 -13.05
CA MET A 570 -7.85 7.81 -14.29
C MET A 570 -7.52 8.85 -15.36
N ASP A 571 -6.95 9.99 -14.98
CA ASP A 571 -6.48 11.04 -15.89
C ASP A 571 -4.95 11.12 -15.82
N MET A 572 -4.31 10.49 -16.81
CA MET A 572 -2.85 10.40 -16.86
C MET A 572 -2.17 11.67 -17.36
N LEU A 573 -2.93 12.65 -17.82
CA LEU A 573 -2.38 13.91 -18.30
C LEU A 573 -2.32 14.98 -17.20
N ARG A 574 -2.92 14.69 -16.04
CA ARG A 574 -3.05 15.63 -14.94
C ARG A 574 -2.71 15.08 -13.56
N PHE A 575 -2.27 13.83 -13.46
CA PHE A 575 -2.00 13.20 -12.16
C PHE A 575 -0.96 13.96 -11.31
N ASP A 576 -0.01 14.62 -11.94
CA ASP A 576 1.08 15.39 -11.31
C ASP A 576 0.63 16.77 -10.77
N ARG A 577 -0.64 17.15 -11.01
CA ARG A 577 -1.19 18.45 -10.61
C ARG A 577 -1.67 18.51 -9.16
N PHE A 578 -1.83 17.36 -8.50
CA PHE A 578 -2.44 17.24 -7.18
C PHE A 578 -1.50 16.57 -6.19
N THR A 579 -1.51 17.02 -4.95
CA THR A 579 -0.94 16.39 -3.74
C THR A 579 0.36 15.61 -4.00
N ALA A 580 0.33 14.28 -3.80
CA ALA A 580 1.46 13.38 -3.99
C ALA A 580 1.71 12.92 -5.44
N GLY A 581 0.84 13.30 -6.39
CA GLY A 581 0.90 12.80 -7.77
C GLY A 581 2.25 13.05 -8.47
N ARG A 582 2.90 14.17 -8.16
CA ARG A 582 4.22 14.48 -8.71
C ARG A 582 5.31 13.45 -8.39
N TYR A 583 5.15 12.65 -7.32
CA TYR A 583 6.10 11.58 -6.99
C TYR A 583 6.00 10.36 -7.91
N TRP A 584 4.90 10.24 -8.68
CA TRP A 584 4.65 9.06 -9.52
C TRP A 584 5.31 9.13 -10.89
N VAL A 585 6.03 10.21 -11.17
CA VAL A 585 6.74 10.40 -12.44
C VAL A 585 7.82 9.34 -12.69
N ASP A 586 8.34 8.71 -11.64
CA ASP A 586 9.28 7.59 -11.77
C ASP A 586 8.64 6.38 -12.46
N ASP A 587 7.35 6.15 -12.24
CA ASP A 587 6.61 5.02 -12.85
C ASP A 587 5.88 5.42 -14.12
N TYR A 588 5.38 6.66 -14.21
CA TYR A 588 4.50 7.07 -15.31
C TYR A 588 5.18 7.97 -16.35
N GLY A 589 6.17 8.75 -15.98
CA GLY A 589 6.75 9.79 -16.81
C GLY A 589 6.12 11.17 -16.55
N TYR A 590 6.55 12.16 -17.30
CA TYR A 590 6.17 13.57 -17.13
C TYR A 590 5.13 13.99 -18.18
N PRO A 591 3.90 14.38 -17.79
CA PRO A 591 2.86 14.82 -18.76
C PRO A 591 3.26 16.04 -19.58
N ASP A 592 4.18 16.88 -19.09
CA ASP A 592 4.70 18.07 -19.74
C ASP A 592 5.89 17.83 -20.68
N ARG A 593 6.29 16.57 -20.89
CA ARG A 593 7.32 16.14 -21.86
C ARG A 593 6.66 15.40 -23.01
N GLU A 594 6.89 15.84 -24.23
CA GLU A 594 6.17 15.33 -25.41
C GLU A 594 6.23 13.79 -25.54
N LYS A 595 7.39 13.19 -25.34
CA LYS A 595 7.57 11.72 -25.42
C LYS A 595 6.69 11.00 -24.40
N ASP A 596 6.70 11.46 -23.16
CA ASP A 596 5.95 10.84 -22.06
C ASP A 596 4.45 11.14 -22.23
N PHE A 597 4.08 12.36 -22.63
CA PHE A 597 2.70 12.72 -22.94
C PHE A 597 2.07 11.75 -23.94
N ARG A 598 2.75 11.42 -25.04
CA ARG A 598 2.20 10.50 -26.04
C ARG A 598 1.95 9.09 -25.47
N ILE A 599 2.85 8.62 -24.60
CA ILE A 599 2.71 7.34 -23.91
C ILE A 599 1.52 7.38 -22.96
N LEU A 600 1.46 8.40 -22.09
CA LEU A 600 0.39 8.60 -21.11
C LEU A 600 -0.98 8.75 -21.79
N ARG A 601 -1.04 9.53 -22.86
CA ARG A 601 -2.25 9.78 -23.66
C ARG A 601 -2.81 8.50 -24.25
N ALA A 602 -1.93 7.59 -24.69
CA ALA A 602 -2.30 6.35 -25.34
C ALA A 602 -3.08 5.38 -24.44
N TYR A 603 -2.84 5.38 -23.13
CA TYR A 603 -3.52 4.47 -22.20
C TYR A 603 -4.38 5.15 -21.12
N SER A 604 -4.39 6.48 -21.05
CA SER A 604 -5.16 7.21 -20.03
C SER A 604 -6.63 6.78 -20.03
N PRO A 605 -7.17 6.21 -18.95
CA PRO A 605 -8.53 5.67 -18.92
C PRO A 605 -9.60 6.69 -19.32
N TYR A 606 -9.53 7.89 -18.77
CA TYR A 606 -10.47 8.99 -19.04
C TYR A 606 -10.52 9.39 -20.51
N HIS A 607 -9.37 9.36 -21.20
CA HIS A 607 -9.23 9.86 -22.56
C HIS A 607 -9.43 8.79 -23.65
N ASN A 608 -9.55 7.52 -23.27
CA ASN A 608 -9.64 6.40 -24.23
C ASN A 608 -10.94 5.59 -24.12
N ILE A 609 -11.98 6.17 -23.54
CA ILE A 609 -13.33 5.59 -23.58
C ILE A 609 -13.78 5.52 -25.05
N ARG A 610 -14.36 4.39 -25.47
CA ARG A 610 -14.76 4.11 -26.85
C ARG A 610 -16.28 4.17 -27.01
N PRO A 611 -16.87 5.31 -27.38
CA PRO A 611 -18.31 5.40 -27.65
C PRO A 611 -18.74 4.41 -28.74
N GLY A 612 -19.92 3.82 -28.58
CA GLY A 612 -20.45 2.84 -29.51
C GLY A 612 -19.94 1.40 -29.32
N THR A 613 -19.18 1.14 -28.27
CA THR A 613 -18.70 -0.20 -27.90
C THR A 613 -19.39 -0.67 -26.62
N ASP A 614 -19.80 -1.94 -26.58
CA ASP A 614 -20.36 -2.52 -25.36
C ASP A 614 -19.28 -2.78 -24.32
N TYR A 615 -19.39 -2.10 -23.16
CA TYR A 615 -18.47 -2.24 -22.02
C TYR A 615 -18.99 -3.27 -21.00
N PRO A 616 -18.11 -3.83 -20.16
CA PRO A 616 -18.53 -4.60 -18.98
C PRO A 616 -19.33 -3.72 -18.01
N ALA A 617 -20.00 -4.35 -17.04
CA ALA A 617 -20.53 -3.60 -15.90
C ALA A 617 -19.37 -3.00 -15.10
N ILE A 618 -19.41 -1.69 -14.79
CA ILE A 618 -18.32 -0.99 -14.11
C ILE A 618 -18.83 -0.37 -12.82
N LEU A 619 -18.16 -0.67 -11.71
CA LEU A 619 -18.29 0.03 -10.43
C LEU A 619 -16.97 0.73 -10.12
N VAL A 620 -16.96 2.05 -10.20
CA VAL A 620 -15.85 2.88 -9.71
C VAL A 620 -16.05 3.08 -8.22
N THR A 621 -15.00 2.91 -7.42
CA THR A 621 -15.05 3.20 -5.98
C THR A 621 -13.96 4.19 -5.62
N THR A 622 -14.30 5.19 -4.81
CA THR A 622 -13.38 6.22 -4.34
C THR A 622 -13.82 6.77 -2.98
N ALA A 623 -13.08 7.74 -2.44
CA ALA A 623 -13.38 8.36 -1.16
C ALA A 623 -13.12 9.87 -1.20
N ASP A 624 -13.93 10.63 -0.47
CA ASP A 624 -13.94 12.09 -0.52
C ASP A 624 -12.73 12.77 0.13
N THR A 625 -12.02 12.06 1.02
CA THR A 625 -10.86 12.57 1.75
C THR A 625 -9.54 12.00 1.19
N ASP A 626 -9.59 11.28 0.05
CA ASP A 626 -8.40 10.72 -0.58
C ASP A 626 -7.49 11.84 -1.11
N ASP A 627 -6.39 12.10 -0.39
CA ASP A 627 -5.35 13.06 -0.77
C ASP A 627 -4.07 12.39 -1.27
N ARG A 628 -4.13 11.08 -1.52
CA ARG A 628 -3.12 10.35 -2.29
C ARG A 628 -3.48 10.36 -3.77
N VAL A 629 -4.61 9.77 -4.12
CA VAL A 629 -5.21 9.85 -5.46
C VAL A 629 -6.51 10.64 -5.34
N VAL A 630 -6.45 11.93 -5.64
CA VAL A 630 -7.61 12.82 -5.47
C VAL A 630 -8.85 12.27 -6.17
N PRO A 631 -10.04 12.36 -5.53
CA PRO A 631 -11.26 11.73 -6.06
C PRO A 631 -11.70 12.26 -7.41
N GLY A 632 -11.24 13.45 -7.81
CA GLY A 632 -11.46 14.03 -9.12
C GLY A 632 -11.10 13.11 -10.29
N HIS A 633 -10.07 12.25 -10.15
CA HIS A 633 -9.77 11.20 -11.13
C HIS A 633 -10.96 10.26 -11.36
N SER A 634 -11.51 9.71 -10.28
CA SER A 634 -12.65 8.80 -10.32
C SER A 634 -13.93 9.51 -10.75
N PHE A 635 -14.14 10.74 -10.29
CA PHE A 635 -15.32 11.56 -10.64
C PHE A 635 -15.40 11.83 -12.14
N LYS A 636 -14.32 12.35 -12.73
CA LYS A 636 -14.22 12.62 -14.18
C LYS A 636 -14.43 11.36 -15.01
N TYR A 637 -13.79 10.27 -14.60
CA TYR A 637 -13.90 8.99 -15.30
C TYR A 637 -15.32 8.44 -15.27
N ALA A 638 -15.99 8.44 -14.11
CA ALA A 638 -17.37 8.00 -13.98
C ALA A 638 -18.32 8.86 -14.82
N ALA A 639 -18.20 10.18 -14.76
CA ALA A 639 -18.99 11.12 -15.56
C ALA A 639 -18.84 10.84 -17.08
N ALA A 640 -17.61 10.60 -17.53
CA ALA A 640 -17.33 10.29 -18.94
C ALA A 640 -17.89 8.93 -19.37
N LEU A 641 -17.80 7.91 -18.51
CA LEU A 641 -18.40 6.59 -18.77
C LEU A 641 -19.92 6.66 -18.88
N GLN A 642 -20.58 7.43 -18.01
CA GLN A 642 -22.04 7.58 -17.98
C GLN A 642 -22.55 8.34 -19.20
N ALA A 643 -21.81 9.35 -19.65
CA ALA A 643 -22.16 10.17 -20.82
C ALA A 643 -21.97 9.46 -22.17
N ALA A 644 -21.14 8.41 -22.21
CA ALA A 644 -20.83 7.69 -23.46
C ALA A 644 -21.82 6.55 -23.72
N PRO A 645 -22.20 6.29 -25.00
CA PRO A 645 -23.03 5.15 -25.37
C PRO A 645 -22.19 3.86 -25.34
N LEU A 646 -22.18 3.17 -24.18
CA LEU A 646 -21.36 2.00 -23.89
C LEU A 646 -22.20 0.73 -23.64
N GLY A 647 -23.37 0.60 -24.26
CA GLY A 647 -24.29 -0.50 -24.04
C GLY A 647 -25.17 -0.34 -22.81
N LEU A 648 -25.83 -1.43 -22.39
CA LEU A 648 -26.86 -1.41 -21.34
C LEU A 648 -26.35 -1.75 -19.93
N ARG A 649 -25.10 -2.23 -19.80
CA ARG A 649 -24.53 -2.58 -18.48
C ARG A 649 -24.26 -1.33 -17.64
N PRO A 650 -24.40 -1.41 -16.29
CA PRO A 650 -24.25 -0.25 -15.41
C PRO A 650 -22.82 0.31 -15.37
N ARG A 651 -22.72 1.63 -15.22
CA ARG A 651 -21.53 2.40 -14.98
C ARG A 651 -21.79 3.28 -13.76
N LEU A 652 -21.41 2.78 -12.60
CA LEU A 652 -21.74 3.39 -11.30
C LEU A 652 -20.48 3.88 -10.60
N ILE A 653 -20.66 4.86 -9.73
CA ILE A 653 -19.61 5.30 -8.81
C ILE A 653 -20.13 5.27 -7.37
N ARG A 654 -19.35 4.64 -6.47
CA ARG A 654 -19.56 4.63 -5.04
C ARG A 654 -18.50 5.49 -4.39
N ILE A 655 -18.92 6.54 -3.70
CA ILE A 655 -18.03 7.52 -3.07
C ILE A 655 -18.21 7.40 -1.56
N GLU A 656 -17.17 6.90 -0.87
CA GLU A 656 -17.17 6.83 0.59
C GLU A 656 -16.92 8.22 1.17
N THR A 657 -17.66 8.59 2.20
CA THR A 657 -17.49 9.87 2.92
C THR A 657 -16.58 9.67 4.13
N ARG A 658 -15.77 10.68 4.45
CA ARG A 658 -14.79 10.59 5.56
C ARG A 658 -13.95 9.32 5.49
N ALA A 659 -13.38 9.06 4.32
CA ALA A 659 -12.45 7.99 4.04
C ALA A 659 -11.41 8.45 3.02
N GLY A 660 -10.22 7.88 3.09
CA GLY A 660 -9.11 8.19 2.19
C GLY A 660 -8.76 7.01 1.29
N HIS A 661 -7.47 6.85 1.01
CA HIS A 661 -6.93 5.85 0.07
C HIS A 661 -7.06 4.39 0.54
N GLY A 662 -7.57 4.16 1.74
CA GLY A 662 -7.82 2.82 2.32
C GLY A 662 -7.26 2.63 3.73
N SER A 663 -6.19 3.33 4.10
CA SER A 663 -5.63 3.29 5.46
C SER A 663 -6.62 3.88 6.46
N GLY A 664 -6.66 3.30 7.66
CA GLY A 664 -7.51 3.78 8.76
C GLY A 664 -9.02 3.61 8.57
N LYS A 665 -9.47 2.92 7.49
CA LYS A 665 -10.89 2.70 7.22
C LYS A 665 -11.54 1.87 8.34
N PRO A 666 -12.65 2.34 8.95
CA PRO A 666 -13.39 1.58 9.96
C PRO A 666 -13.87 0.22 9.44
N THR A 667 -13.88 -0.78 10.31
CA THR A 667 -14.32 -2.15 9.98
C THR A 667 -15.73 -2.18 9.36
N ASP A 668 -16.68 -1.43 9.92
CA ASP A 668 -18.04 -1.37 9.38
C ASP A 668 -18.09 -0.80 7.96
N LYS A 669 -17.31 0.24 7.65
CA LYS A 669 -17.21 0.79 6.29
C LYS A 669 -16.56 -0.20 5.32
N ALA A 670 -15.55 -0.95 5.78
CA ALA A 670 -14.92 -1.99 4.97
C ALA A 670 -15.88 -3.14 4.64
N ILE A 671 -16.73 -3.54 5.59
CA ILE A 671 -17.76 -4.57 5.38
C ILE A 671 -18.78 -4.09 4.34
N GLU A 672 -19.31 -2.88 4.49
CA GLU A 672 -20.31 -2.33 3.58
C GLU A 672 -19.76 -2.16 2.15
N GLU A 673 -18.57 -1.60 2.01
CA GLU A 673 -17.92 -1.46 0.70
C GLU A 673 -17.62 -2.83 0.07
N GLY A 674 -17.11 -3.79 0.85
CA GLY A 674 -16.87 -5.15 0.37
C GLY A 674 -18.14 -5.85 -0.10
N ALA A 675 -19.24 -5.69 0.63
CA ALA A 675 -20.55 -6.24 0.26
C ALA A 675 -21.10 -5.59 -1.03
N ASP A 676 -20.98 -4.28 -1.17
CA ASP A 676 -21.37 -3.54 -2.36
C ASP A 676 -20.61 -4.04 -3.62
N ILE A 677 -19.30 -4.15 -3.50
CA ILE A 677 -18.42 -4.59 -4.59
C ILE A 677 -18.73 -6.05 -4.97
N LEU A 678 -18.76 -6.96 -4.00
CA LEU A 678 -18.96 -8.37 -4.29
C LEU A 678 -20.37 -8.65 -4.85
N ALA A 679 -21.39 -7.98 -4.36
CA ALA A 679 -22.75 -8.12 -4.89
C ALA A 679 -22.84 -7.65 -6.34
N PHE A 680 -22.20 -6.51 -6.66
CA PHE A 680 -22.12 -5.99 -8.02
C PHE A 680 -21.40 -6.98 -8.95
N LEU A 681 -20.22 -7.45 -8.56
CA LEU A 681 -19.45 -8.39 -9.37
C LEU A 681 -20.16 -9.74 -9.54
N ALA A 682 -20.77 -10.28 -8.47
CA ALA A 682 -21.52 -11.53 -8.50
C ALA A 682 -22.72 -11.45 -9.46
N GLN A 683 -23.46 -10.34 -9.45
CA GLN A 683 -24.60 -10.10 -10.33
C GLN A 683 -24.23 -10.24 -11.81
N TRP A 684 -23.08 -9.71 -12.21
CA TRP A 684 -22.68 -9.64 -13.62
C TRP A 684 -21.81 -10.81 -14.09
N THR A 685 -21.23 -11.57 -13.16
CA THR A 685 -20.51 -12.81 -13.47
C THR A 685 -21.37 -14.07 -13.35
N GLY A 686 -22.59 -13.93 -12.82
CA GLY A 686 -23.48 -15.04 -12.58
C GLY A 686 -23.12 -15.90 -11.35
N LEU A 687 -22.30 -15.38 -10.42
CA LEU A 687 -22.03 -16.07 -9.16
C LEU A 687 -23.30 -16.11 -8.32
N LYS A 688 -23.75 -17.32 -8.00
CA LYS A 688 -24.91 -17.53 -7.10
C LYS A 688 -24.44 -17.52 -5.66
N VAL A 689 -25.09 -16.71 -4.84
CA VAL A 689 -24.80 -16.60 -3.40
C VAL A 689 -26.01 -17.21 -2.67
N GLU A 690 -25.84 -18.43 -2.17
CA GLU A 690 -26.87 -19.18 -1.44
C GLU A 690 -26.95 -18.79 0.05
#